data_04797a963bfdb5057a31df7969b24e70
#
_entry.id   04797a963bfdb5057a31df7969b24e70
#
_cell.length_a   1.000
_cell.length_b   1.000
_cell.length_c   1.000
_cell.angle_alpha   90.00
_cell.angle_beta   90.00
_cell.angle_gamma   90.00
#
_symmetry.space_group_name_H-M   'P 1'
#
loop_
_entity.id
_entity.type
_entity.pdbx_description
1 polymer ?
#
loop_
_entity_poly.entity_id
_entity_poly.type
_entity_poly.pdbx_seq_one_letter_code
_entity_poly.pdbx_strand_id
1 'polypeptide(L)'
;MLTRDKKFTRWLAACVGLFTAIAAPAQSPVSVYQQPSPAIRELLDAPALPRHQLSPDRQTLATLDLRRMPAIDDLARPVLKLAGVRFDPVTASPQIITPILRLRLRALLSAEAPERVVELPNHGVFHSFAWAPDGQRFVMQKRSDQATELWIGETATGRLRQVVGVKLNTILSGSDLSWLNSHELLALTVPYKRGAVPVAARAPSGPAVQENLGRLSPERTYPDLLKNSFDEAQFDYFARSQMTVVDVATATSKDIGEPGLFSSVSGVGDGASSYLLTEQLTRPFSYSLPWDDFPRTVELRQRDGKLLRELARVPLKTGVALEGVVNGPRAFYASPNKDAAVFWIEALDGGNPNNKAAYRDRVMRLSAPFTADPVEVQRMPHRFARLVFLDDGQHALLSEIDRQRAWTRTYLLPLNGTQSKPLFDHSLRERYRFPGTPMTRVLPGNGRTVVIADKGELLMTGPGASPKGERPFLDRWVLKDLTTTRLFQSGDAEYEQPLAVLAGNRLVTVKESTTEPPNLFLRDGVGTGQCVTGIALTKFKDPTPQLRKIRRELVTFKRADGVELSFWLYLPPDYKEGEKRPALVWAYPQEFTDGSTAGQISGSANRFASFPPLSPLNLVMDGYAVLSDATMPVVGDPKTVNDSFVEQITMNARAIIDKADELGSIDTKRLAVGGHSYGAFMTVNLLAHTDLFKAGIARSGAYNRTLTPFGFQAERRSLWEARDVYLKLSPFLYAQQIKEPLLLTHGEADNNSGTFPIQTERLYQALAGNGGTVRYVSLPYESHGYTARESVGHVQWEMSMWLKTYLGDPRAP
;
A
#
# COMPACT_ATOMS: atom_id res chain seq x y z
N MET A 1 76.85 -45.55 -16.57
CA MET A 1 77.98 -45.07 -17.34
C MET A 1 77.71 -43.60 -17.55
N LEU A 2 78.30 -42.75 -16.78
CA LEU A 2 79.38 -41.81 -17.13
C LEU A 2 78.91 -40.81 -18.23
N THR A 3 78.96 -39.52 -18.13
CA THR A 3 79.79 -38.53 -17.41
C THR A 3 79.20 -37.16 -17.56
N ARG A 4 79.11 -36.38 -16.45
CA ARG A 4 79.61 -35.03 -16.28
C ARG A 4 79.92 -34.26 -17.58
N ASP A 5 79.30 -33.05 -17.72
CA ASP A 5 80.16 -31.86 -17.64
C ASP A 5 79.40 -30.57 -17.22
N LYS A 6 80.06 -29.88 -16.37
CA LYS A 6 79.81 -28.54 -15.84
C LYS A 6 80.11 -27.51 -16.91
N LYS A 7 79.28 -26.42 -17.00
CA LYS A 7 79.63 -25.02 -17.14
C LYS A 7 78.50 -24.23 -17.73
N PHE A 8 77.76 -23.57 -16.90
CA PHE A 8 77.18 -22.24 -17.22
C PHE A 8 76.79 -21.54 -15.92
N THR A 9 77.82 -21.00 -15.23
CA THR A 9 77.67 -20.03 -14.16
C THR A 9 77.98 -18.66 -14.75
N ARG A 10 77.20 -17.69 -14.35
CA ARG A 10 77.30 -16.24 -14.57
C ARG A 10 76.55 -15.67 -15.79
N TRP A 11 75.34 -15.24 -15.48
CA TRP A 11 74.76 -13.89 -15.79
C TRP A 11 73.48 -13.74 -14.95
N LEU A 12 73.70 -13.38 -13.69
CA LEU A 12 72.60 -12.89 -12.77
C LEU A 12 73.14 -11.53 -12.27
N ALA A 13 72.73 -10.50 -12.93
CA ALA A 13 72.89 -9.16 -12.40
C ALA A 13 71.86 -8.24 -13.12
N ALA A 14 70.98 -7.60 -12.34
CA ALA A 14 70.31 -6.36 -12.65
C ALA A 14 69.08 -6.48 -13.60
N CYS A 15 67.93 -7.03 -13.08
CA CYS A 15 66.63 -6.45 -13.32
C CYS A 15 65.88 -6.41 -11.99
N VAL A 16 66.17 -5.39 -11.16
CA VAL A 16 65.29 -4.96 -10.09
C VAL A 16 64.13 -4.27 -10.76
N GLY A 17 63.17 -5.08 -11.23
CA GLY A 17 61.88 -4.57 -11.65
C GLY A 17 61.11 -4.11 -10.42
N LEU A 18 60.70 -2.85 -10.36
CA LEU A 18 59.68 -2.34 -9.45
C LEU A 18 58.41 -3.16 -9.66
N PHE A 19 58.20 -4.19 -8.86
CA PHE A 19 56.88 -4.71 -8.59
C PHE A 19 56.21 -3.70 -7.67
N THR A 20 55.55 -2.70 -8.23
CA THR A 20 54.44 -2.05 -7.51
C THR A 20 53.46 -3.13 -7.18
N ALA A 21 53.48 -3.54 -5.92
CA ALA A 21 52.40 -4.37 -5.36
C ALA A 21 51.12 -3.56 -5.57
N ILE A 22 50.31 -3.97 -6.55
CA ILE A 22 48.89 -3.58 -6.59
C ILE A 22 48.33 -4.20 -5.34
N ALA A 23 48.17 -3.38 -4.29
CA ALA A 23 47.47 -3.79 -3.08
C ALA A 23 46.08 -4.25 -3.56
N ALA A 24 45.79 -5.55 -3.40
CA ALA A 24 44.44 -6.03 -3.54
C ALA A 24 43.54 -5.11 -2.69
N PRO A 25 42.37 -4.70 -3.19
CA PRO A 25 41.47 -3.89 -2.39
C PRO A 25 41.22 -4.63 -1.08
N ALA A 26 41.64 -3.99 0.03
CA ALA A 26 41.38 -4.51 1.36
C ALA A 26 39.90 -4.81 1.41
N GLN A 27 39.50 -6.02 1.82
CA GLN A 27 38.10 -6.33 2.10
C GLN A 27 37.59 -5.21 3.01
N SER A 28 36.56 -4.50 2.56
CA SER A 28 35.93 -3.46 3.37
C SER A 28 35.61 -4.04 4.74
N PRO A 29 35.90 -3.35 5.84
CA PRO A 29 35.60 -3.84 7.18
C PRO A 29 34.12 -4.22 7.21
N VAL A 30 33.76 -5.28 7.97
CA VAL A 30 32.41 -5.78 8.12
C VAL A 30 31.49 -4.57 8.36
N SER A 31 30.60 -4.32 7.42
CA SER A 31 29.69 -3.18 7.48
C SER A 31 28.67 -3.45 8.59
N VAL A 32 28.68 -2.63 9.64
CA VAL A 32 27.64 -2.64 10.67
C VAL A 32 26.59 -1.58 10.35
N TYR A 33 25.36 -1.76 10.82
CA TYR A 33 24.31 -0.75 10.70
C TYR A 33 24.78 0.58 11.34
N GLN A 34 24.91 1.58 10.52
CA GLN A 34 25.29 2.93 10.98
C GLN A 34 24.06 3.65 11.54
N GLN A 35 24.29 4.62 12.42
CA GLN A 35 23.24 5.45 12.99
C GLN A 35 23.27 6.84 12.35
N PRO A 36 22.12 7.44 12.01
CA PRO A 36 22.06 8.81 11.53
C PRO A 36 22.48 9.81 12.64
N SER A 37 22.49 11.07 12.32
CA SER A 37 22.76 12.16 13.29
C SER A 37 21.83 12.06 14.51
N PRO A 38 22.24 12.58 15.68
CA PRO A 38 21.41 12.57 16.87
C PRO A 38 20.02 13.17 16.65
N ALA A 39 19.91 14.23 15.85
CA ALA A 39 18.66 14.90 15.54
C ALA A 39 17.70 14.00 14.73
N ILE A 40 18.20 13.28 13.73
CA ILE A 40 17.40 12.30 12.97
C ILE A 40 17.06 11.10 13.86
N ARG A 41 17.98 10.61 14.68
CA ARG A 41 17.74 9.49 15.59
C ARG A 41 16.61 9.76 16.57
N GLU A 42 16.57 10.97 17.16
CA GLU A 42 15.43 11.37 18.00
C GLU A 42 14.09 11.30 17.27
N LEU A 43 14.03 11.68 15.99
CA LEU A 43 12.81 11.55 15.20
C LEU A 43 12.43 10.10 14.94
N LEU A 44 13.41 9.23 14.68
CA LEU A 44 13.16 7.80 14.45
C LEU A 44 12.66 7.10 15.72
N ASP A 45 13.21 7.47 16.88
CA ASP A 45 12.91 6.84 18.16
C ASP A 45 11.68 7.47 18.87
N ALA A 46 11.16 8.59 18.33
CA ALA A 46 9.94 9.21 18.83
C ALA A 46 8.73 8.25 18.73
N PRO A 47 7.86 8.20 19.74
CA PRO A 47 6.68 7.36 19.71
C PRO A 47 5.75 7.75 18.54
N ALA A 48 5.07 6.75 17.99
CA ALA A 48 4.01 7.02 17.03
C ALA A 48 2.83 7.74 17.73
N LEU A 49 2.12 8.60 16.99
CA LEU A 49 0.83 9.10 17.46
C LEU A 49 -0.15 7.92 17.59
N PRO A 50 -0.94 7.88 18.67
CA PRO A 50 -1.89 6.81 18.88
C PRO A 50 -2.91 6.70 17.73
N ARG A 51 -3.26 5.46 17.33
CA ARG A 51 -4.37 5.20 16.43
C ARG A 51 -5.66 5.13 17.26
N HIS A 52 -6.74 5.65 16.74
CA HIS A 52 -8.06 5.59 17.37
C HIS A 52 -9.07 4.86 16.48
N GLN A 53 -10.02 4.18 17.11
CA GLN A 53 -11.15 3.54 16.45
C GLN A 53 -12.41 3.74 17.29
N LEU A 54 -13.48 4.21 16.62
CA LEU A 54 -14.80 4.31 17.23
C LEU A 54 -15.49 2.95 17.22
N SER A 55 -16.18 2.59 18.30
CA SER A 55 -17.07 1.42 18.30
C SER A 55 -18.21 1.61 17.27
N PRO A 56 -18.77 0.53 16.71
CA PRO A 56 -19.87 0.61 15.75
C PRO A 56 -21.09 1.35 16.29
N ASP A 57 -21.41 1.18 17.58
CA ASP A 57 -22.49 1.87 18.29
C ASP A 57 -22.18 3.34 18.63
N ARG A 58 -20.94 3.82 18.32
CA ARG A 58 -20.48 5.19 18.58
C ARG A 58 -20.48 5.58 20.06
N GLN A 59 -20.40 4.61 20.99
CA GLN A 59 -20.36 4.89 22.43
C GLN A 59 -18.95 4.88 23.01
N THR A 60 -18.04 4.13 22.38
CA THR A 60 -16.70 3.90 22.92
C THR A 60 -15.62 4.31 21.91
N LEU A 61 -14.55 4.93 22.42
CA LEU A 61 -13.31 5.20 21.72
C LEU A 61 -12.24 4.20 22.18
N ALA A 62 -11.67 3.44 21.26
CA ALA A 62 -10.44 2.69 21.45
C ALA A 62 -9.24 3.52 20.99
N THR A 63 -8.21 3.61 21.82
CA THR A 63 -6.92 4.24 21.52
C THR A 63 -5.83 3.20 21.60
N LEU A 64 -5.08 3.02 20.50
CA LEU A 64 -4.03 2.02 20.34
C LEU A 64 -2.67 2.69 20.19
N ASP A 65 -1.75 2.38 21.07
CA ASP A 65 -0.34 2.76 20.92
C ASP A 65 0.34 1.61 20.14
N LEU A 66 0.93 1.94 19.00
CA LEU A 66 1.54 0.97 18.10
C LEU A 66 3.05 1.10 18.08
N ARG A 67 3.75 -0.02 17.89
CA ARG A 67 5.19 0.02 17.60
C ARG A 67 5.40 0.71 16.25
N ARG A 68 6.29 1.69 16.20
CA ARG A 68 6.52 2.52 15.01
C ARG A 68 7.28 1.75 13.92
N MET A 69 8.28 0.97 14.29
CA MET A 69 9.12 0.16 13.39
C MET A 69 9.39 -1.20 14.01
N PRO A 70 9.45 -2.27 13.22
CA PRO A 70 9.99 -3.56 13.68
C PRO A 70 11.52 -3.44 13.90
N ALA A 71 12.09 -4.36 14.65
CA ALA A 71 13.53 -4.59 14.66
C ALA A 71 13.94 -5.46 13.45
N ILE A 72 15.20 -5.45 13.09
CA ILE A 72 15.70 -6.34 12.02
C ILE A 72 15.51 -7.81 12.39
N ASP A 73 15.57 -8.14 13.67
CA ASP A 73 15.32 -9.48 14.20
C ASP A 73 13.88 -9.97 13.92
N ASP A 74 12.91 -9.07 13.95
CA ASP A 74 11.52 -9.39 13.56
C ASP A 74 11.43 -9.80 12.07
N LEU A 75 12.25 -9.21 11.19
CA LEU A 75 12.30 -9.52 9.77
C LEU A 75 13.11 -10.78 9.47
N ALA A 76 14.10 -11.10 10.32
CA ALA A 76 14.97 -12.26 10.20
C ALA A 76 14.31 -13.57 10.65
N ARG A 77 13.09 -13.55 11.22
CA ARG A 77 12.36 -14.75 11.59
C ARG A 77 12.21 -15.70 10.38
N PRO A 78 12.24 -17.03 10.62
CA PRO A 78 12.03 -18.00 9.55
C PRO A 78 10.70 -17.77 8.81
N VAL A 79 10.78 -17.65 7.49
CA VAL A 79 9.65 -17.34 6.62
C VAL A 79 9.65 -18.26 5.42
N LEU A 80 8.49 -18.81 5.09
CA LEU A 80 8.25 -19.42 3.79
C LEU A 80 7.75 -18.37 2.79
N LYS A 81 8.26 -18.48 1.56
CA LYS A 81 7.92 -17.61 0.42
C LYS A 81 7.35 -18.51 -0.66
N LEU A 82 6.03 -18.65 -0.69
CA LEU A 82 5.32 -19.61 -1.54
C LEU A 82 4.11 -18.96 -2.22
N ALA A 83 3.95 -19.18 -3.49
CA ALA A 83 2.79 -18.69 -4.27
C ALA A 83 2.51 -17.18 -4.12
N GLY A 84 3.56 -16.35 -3.94
CA GLY A 84 3.44 -14.91 -3.78
C GLY A 84 3.16 -14.41 -2.36
N VAL A 85 3.02 -15.31 -1.35
CA VAL A 85 2.87 -14.94 0.05
C VAL A 85 4.11 -15.23 0.88
N ARG A 86 4.31 -14.43 1.92
CA ARG A 86 5.36 -14.57 2.93
C ARG A 86 4.73 -14.76 4.30
N PHE A 87 4.99 -15.89 4.91
CA PHE A 87 4.37 -16.24 6.19
C PHE A 87 5.31 -17.00 7.11
N ASP A 88 5.07 -16.84 8.40
CA ASP A 88 5.70 -17.65 9.46
C ASP A 88 4.98 -19.01 9.52
N PRO A 89 5.66 -20.13 9.22
CA PRO A 89 5.03 -21.44 9.17
C PRO A 89 4.65 -22.00 10.56
N VAL A 90 5.26 -21.48 11.63
CA VAL A 90 4.98 -21.91 13.01
C VAL A 90 3.67 -21.29 13.50
N THR A 91 3.51 -20.00 13.26
CA THR A 91 2.38 -19.24 13.76
C THR A 91 1.24 -19.08 12.75
N ALA A 92 1.41 -19.56 11.50
CA ALA A 92 0.47 -19.44 10.38
C ALA A 92 -0.02 -18.00 10.18
N SER A 93 0.91 -17.05 10.27
CA SER A 93 0.64 -15.61 10.20
C SER A 93 1.53 -14.92 9.15
N PRO A 94 1.16 -13.71 8.67
CA PRO A 94 2.05 -12.89 7.85
C PRO A 94 3.42 -12.67 8.52
N GLN A 95 4.47 -12.54 7.72
CA GLN A 95 5.83 -12.26 8.21
C GLN A 95 5.85 -11.03 9.12
N ILE A 96 5.28 -9.94 8.66
CA ILE A 96 5.30 -8.66 9.37
C ILE A 96 3.94 -8.40 10.00
N ILE A 97 3.95 -8.10 11.30
CA ILE A 97 2.80 -7.63 12.05
C ILE A 97 3.14 -6.30 12.72
N THR A 98 2.13 -5.47 12.98
CA THR A 98 2.30 -4.23 13.74
C THR A 98 1.88 -4.45 15.20
N PRO A 99 2.82 -4.48 16.15
CA PRO A 99 2.52 -4.70 17.55
C PRO A 99 1.67 -3.58 18.16
N ILE A 100 0.64 -3.97 18.92
CA ILE A 100 -0.13 -3.09 19.80
C ILE A 100 0.58 -3.12 21.17
N LEU A 101 1.12 -1.97 21.57
CA LEU A 101 1.87 -1.83 22.82
C LEU A 101 0.94 -1.53 23.99
N ARG A 102 -0.17 -0.83 23.72
CA ARG A 102 -1.18 -0.45 24.72
C ARG A 102 -2.53 -0.29 24.04
N LEU A 103 -3.58 -0.72 24.73
CA LEU A 103 -4.97 -0.47 24.35
C LEU A 103 -5.68 0.25 25.49
N ARG A 104 -6.37 1.33 25.16
CA ARG A 104 -7.18 2.12 26.10
C ARG A 104 -8.58 2.28 25.56
N LEU A 105 -9.58 2.14 26.43
CA LEU A 105 -10.99 2.31 26.12
C LEU A 105 -11.56 3.45 26.93
N ARG A 106 -12.43 4.26 26.32
CA ARG A 106 -13.09 5.38 26.98
C ARG A 106 -14.45 5.64 26.37
N ALA A 107 -15.41 6.11 27.19
CA ALA A 107 -16.68 6.61 26.66
C ALA A 107 -16.43 7.78 25.68
N LEU A 108 -17.01 7.70 24.47
CA LEU A 108 -16.75 8.65 23.40
C LEU A 108 -17.21 10.07 23.75
N LEU A 109 -18.44 10.20 24.29
CA LEU A 109 -19.10 11.50 24.48
C LEU A 109 -18.76 12.20 25.81
N SER A 110 -17.82 11.66 26.57
CA SER A 110 -17.36 12.24 27.83
C SER A 110 -15.85 12.49 27.79
N ALA A 111 -15.46 13.74 27.61
CA ALA A 111 -14.05 14.14 27.64
C ALA A 111 -13.37 13.87 28.98
N GLU A 112 -14.15 13.88 30.06
CA GLU A 112 -13.73 13.65 31.46
C GLU A 112 -13.79 12.17 31.87
N ALA A 113 -14.34 11.27 31.01
CA ALA A 113 -14.43 9.86 31.36
C ALA A 113 -13.02 9.26 31.53
N PRO A 114 -12.79 8.48 32.60
CA PRO A 114 -11.50 7.84 32.81
C PRO A 114 -11.19 6.86 31.68
N GLU A 115 -9.95 6.89 31.21
CA GLU A 115 -9.44 5.88 30.29
C GLU A 115 -9.25 4.55 31.04
N ARG A 116 -9.79 3.49 30.51
CA ARG A 116 -9.54 2.13 30.98
C ARG A 116 -8.42 1.52 30.16
N VAL A 117 -7.30 1.21 30.78
CA VAL A 117 -6.19 0.47 30.18
C VAL A 117 -6.59 -1.01 30.14
N VAL A 118 -6.53 -1.62 28.96
CA VAL A 118 -6.70 -3.05 28.80
C VAL A 118 -5.37 -3.72 29.08
N GLU A 119 -5.35 -4.62 30.06
CA GLU A 119 -4.15 -5.41 30.38
C GLU A 119 -3.87 -6.42 29.26
N LEU A 120 -2.74 -6.26 28.59
CA LEU A 120 -2.28 -7.16 27.55
C LEU A 120 -1.35 -8.21 28.19
N PRO A 121 -1.75 -9.50 28.25
CA PRO A 121 -0.92 -10.57 28.79
C PRO A 121 0.47 -10.64 28.14
N ASN A 122 1.50 -10.80 28.96
CA ASN A 122 2.88 -10.98 28.52
C ASN A 122 3.05 -12.27 27.68
N HIS A 123 4.22 -12.48 27.08
CA HIS A 123 4.59 -13.62 26.22
C HIS A 123 3.82 -13.66 24.90
N GLY A 124 4.32 -12.96 23.92
CA GLY A 124 3.77 -12.80 22.57
C GLY A 124 3.37 -11.37 22.26
N VAL A 125 2.90 -11.19 21.04
CA VAL A 125 2.66 -9.86 20.49
C VAL A 125 1.22 -9.73 20.06
N PHE A 126 0.46 -8.85 20.72
CA PHE A 126 -0.87 -8.47 20.26
C PHE A 126 -0.78 -7.61 19.01
N HIS A 127 -1.59 -7.93 18.05
CA HIS A 127 -1.79 -7.19 16.81
C HIS A 127 -3.22 -7.34 16.35
N SER A 128 -3.68 -6.57 15.37
CA SER A 128 -5.05 -6.63 14.88
C SER A 128 -6.08 -6.42 16.00
N PHE A 129 -6.94 -5.46 15.82
CA PHE A 129 -8.03 -5.12 16.74
C PHE A 129 -9.30 -4.92 15.90
N ALA A 130 -10.38 -5.57 16.28
CA ALA A 130 -11.68 -5.43 15.60
C ALA A 130 -12.82 -5.41 16.61
N TRP A 131 -13.72 -4.44 16.48
CA TRP A 131 -14.94 -4.37 17.26
C TRP A 131 -15.93 -5.47 16.86
N ALA A 132 -16.68 -6.00 17.82
CA ALA A 132 -17.91 -6.70 17.53
C ALA A 132 -18.95 -5.70 16.96
N PRO A 133 -19.91 -6.16 16.12
CA PRO A 133 -20.86 -5.28 15.45
C PRO A 133 -21.69 -4.39 16.38
N ASP A 134 -21.94 -4.85 17.60
CA ASP A 134 -22.69 -4.13 18.64
C ASP A 134 -21.84 -3.20 19.52
N GLY A 135 -20.50 -3.22 19.35
CA GLY A 135 -19.57 -2.42 20.15
C GLY A 135 -19.38 -2.92 21.58
N GLN A 136 -20.07 -3.98 22.02
CA GLN A 136 -20.01 -4.48 23.39
C GLN A 136 -18.77 -5.34 23.66
N ARG A 137 -18.18 -5.86 22.61
CA ARG A 137 -16.93 -6.66 22.64
C ARG A 137 -15.99 -6.23 21.52
N PHE A 138 -14.79 -6.72 21.63
CA PHE A 138 -13.78 -6.63 20.57
C PHE A 138 -12.95 -7.92 20.53
N VAL A 139 -12.28 -8.15 19.43
CA VAL A 139 -11.36 -9.26 19.27
C VAL A 139 -9.98 -8.75 18.92
N MET A 140 -8.96 -9.46 19.38
CA MET A 140 -7.56 -9.23 19.06
C MET A 140 -6.89 -10.53 18.69
N GLN A 141 -5.90 -10.43 17.81
CA GLN A 141 -5.00 -11.54 17.51
C GLN A 141 -3.70 -11.36 18.30
N LYS A 142 -3.16 -12.46 18.82
CA LYS A 142 -1.87 -12.48 19.52
C LYS A 142 -0.97 -13.52 18.88
N ARG A 143 0.16 -13.08 18.33
CA ARG A 143 1.21 -13.98 17.88
C ARG A 143 2.05 -14.42 19.07
N SER A 144 1.96 -15.69 19.44
CA SER A 144 2.82 -16.37 20.40
C SER A 144 3.99 -17.07 19.68
N ASP A 145 4.80 -17.84 20.42
CA ASP A 145 5.89 -18.63 19.83
C ASP A 145 5.38 -19.86 19.05
N GLN A 146 4.12 -20.26 19.24
CA GLN A 146 3.56 -21.50 18.71
C GLN A 146 2.36 -21.32 17.78
N ALA A 147 1.70 -20.17 17.80
CA ALA A 147 0.45 -19.95 17.06
C ALA A 147 0.07 -18.48 17.00
N THR A 148 -0.87 -18.16 16.13
CA THR A 148 -1.69 -16.96 16.21
C THR A 148 -2.96 -17.28 16.97
N GLU A 149 -3.11 -16.70 18.15
CA GLU A 149 -4.20 -16.92 19.10
C GLU A 149 -5.32 -15.90 18.89
N LEU A 150 -6.55 -16.28 19.17
CA LEU A 150 -7.72 -15.39 19.20
C LEU A 150 -8.06 -15.00 20.64
N TRP A 151 -8.19 -13.71 20.91
CA TRP A 151 -8.54 -13.15 22.20
C TRP A 151 -9.80 -12.29 22.08
N ILE A 152 -10.69 -12.39 23.06
CA ILE A 152 -11.93 -11.62 23.14
C ILE A 152 -11.83 -10.66 24.31
N GLY A 153 -12.17 -9.39 24.07
CA GLY A 153 -12.24 -8.34 25.08
C GLY A 153 -13.66 -7.85 25.30
N GLU A 154 -13.98 -7.55 26.56
CA GLU A 154 -15.23 -6.93 26.96
C GLU A 154 -15.05 -5.41 27.02
N THR A 155 -15.86 -4.66 26.29
CA THR A 155 -15.76 -3.20 26.23
C THR A 155 -15.99 -2.55 27.61
N ALA A 156 -16.98 -3.04 28.36
CA ALA A 156 -17.35 -2.49 29.64
C ALA A 156 -16.29 -2.67 30.72
N THR A 157 -15.53 -3.77 30.73
CA THR A 157 -14.55 -4.09 31.78
C THR A 157 -13.11 -3.96 31.32
N GLY A 158 -12.84 -4.03 30.02
CA GLY A 158 -11.48 -4.14 29.45
C GLY A 158 -10.84 -5.52 29.67
N ARG A 159 -11.58 -6.49 30.19
CA ARG A 159 -11.06 -7.83 30.48
C ARG A 159 -10.86 -8.62 29.20
N LEU A 160 -9.66 -9.19 29.01
CA LEU A 160 -9.33 -10.10 27.92
C LEU A 160 -9.43 -11.56 28.35
N ARG A 161 -9.88 -12.41 27.42
CA ARG A 161 -9.80 -13.86 27.56
C ARG A 161 -9.42 -14.53 26.25
N GLN A 162 -8.62 -15.56 26.32
CA GLN A 162 -8.24 -16.37 25.17
C GLN A 162 -9.37 -17.33 24.78
N VAL A 163 -9.55 -17.54 23.48
CA VAL A 163 -10.36 -18.65 22.97
C VAL A 163 -9.47 -19.89 22.93
N VAL A 164 -9.57 -20.72 23.97
CA VAL A 164 -8.71 -21.88 24.14
C VAL A 164 -8.92 -22.89 23.01
N GLY A 165 -7.82 -23.44 22.47
CA GLY A 165 -7.84 -24.44 21.40
C GLY A 165 -7.95 -23.87 19.98
N VAL A 166 -8.24 -22.57 19.81
CA VAL A 166 -8.26 -21.91 18.51
C VAL A 166 -6.88 -21.40 18.14
N LYS A 167 -6.36 -21.87 17.01
CA LYS A 167 -5.13 -21.40 16.35
C LYS A 167 -5.51 -20.84 14.99
N LEU A 168 -5.40 -19.53 14.80
CA LEU A 168 -5.77 -18.90 13.55
C LEU A 168 -4.79 -19.27 12.43
N ASN A 169 -5.31 -19.40 11.20
CA ASN A 169 -4.55 -19.49 9.96
C ASN A 169 -4.82 -18.25 9.12
N THR A 170 -3.91 -17.30 9.14
CA THR A 170 -4.06 -16.01 8.47
C THR A 170 -3.17 -15.87 7.25
N ILE A 171 -2.74 -17.00 6.65
CA ILE A 171 -1.80 -17.02 5.51
C ILE A 171 -2.42 -16.44 4.26
N LEU A 172 -3.62 -16.88 3.86
CA LEU A 172 -4.30 -16.41 2.64
C LEU A 172 -5.23 -15.22 2.89
N SER A 173 -5.93 -15.22 4.02
CA SER A 173 -6.94 -14.22 4.36
C SER A 173 -6.40 -13.02 5.15
N GLY A 174 -5.12 -13.01 5.48
CA GLY A 174 -4.54 -11.96 6.33
C GLY A 174 -5.09 -11.99 7.75
N SER A 175 -5.86 -10.97 8.13
CA SER A 175 -6.49 -10.89 9.47
C SER A 175 -8.01 -11.05 9.43
N ASP A 176 -8.56 -11.55 8.34
CA ASP A 176 -10.01 -11.52 8.12
C ASP A 176 -10.76 -12.45 9.06
N LEU A 177 -11.35 -11.82 10.06
CA LEU A 177 -12.34 -12.38 10.94
C LEU A 177 -13.71 -11.87 10.48
N SER A 178 -14.61 -12.76 10.09
CA SER A 178 -15.92 -12.39 9.55
C SER A 178 -17.00 -12.52 10.62
N TRP A 179 -17.58 -11.43 11.04
CA TRP A 179 -18.72 -11.46 11.95
C TRP A 179 -19.95 -12.03 11.24
N LEU A 180 -20.54 -13.07 11.80
CA LEU A 180 -21.82 -13.60 11.38
C LEU A 180 -22.98 -12.85 12.05
N ASN A 181 -22.78 -12.45 13.30
CA ASN A 181 -23.62 -11.55 14.09
C ASN A 181 -22.81 -11.02 15.28
N SER A 182 -23.43 -10.28 16.21
CA SER A 182 -22.74 -9.70 17.38
C SER A 182 -22.19 -10.73 18.38
N HIS A 183 -22.57 -12.00 18.26
CA HIS A 183 -22.17 -13.08 19.17
C HIS A 183 -21.30 -14.14 18.50
N GLU A 184 -21.33 -14.24 17.19
CA GLU A 184 -20.64 -15.28 16.45
C GLU A 184 -19.67 -14.72 15.42
N LEU A 185 -18.44 -15.19 15.51
CA LEU A 185 -17.34 -14.85 14.64
C LEU A 185 -16.92 -16.08 13.84
N LEU A 186 -16.84 -15.96 12.52
CA LEU A 186 -16.26 -16.97 11.66
C LEU A 186 -14.77 -16.69 11.48
N ALA A 187 -13.95 -17.68 11.80
CA ALA A 187 -12.50 -17.64 11.70
C ALA A 187 -11.98 -18.79 10.85
N LEU A 188 -10.90 -18.56 10.14
CA LEU A 188 -10.10 -19.62 9.52
C LEU A 188 -9.02 -20.04 10.51
N THR A 189 -8.99 -21.35 10.83
CA THR A 189 -8.08 -21.91 11.83
C THR A 189 -7.19 -22.98 11.23
N VAL A 190 -6.08 -23.28 11.91
CA VAL A 190 -5.22 -24.40 11.56
C VAL A 190 -6.00 -25.70 11.87
N PRO A 191 -6.18 -26.59 10.87
CA PRO A 191 -6.92 -27.84 11.09
C PRO A 191 -6.28 -28.70 12.18
N TYR A 192 -7.10 -29.24 13.10
CA TYR A 192 -6.61 -30.09 14.19
C TYR A 192 -5.90 -31.35 13.65
N LYS A 193 -6.44 -31.96 12.59
CA LYS A 193 -5.84 -33.11 11.91
C LYS A 193 -5.17 -32.67 10.61
N ARG A 194 -4.00 -32.03 10.74
CA ARG A 194 -3.29 -31.48 9.57
C ARG A 194 -2.37 -32.49 8.86
N GLY A 195 -2.02 -33.60 9.53
CA GLY A 195 -1.02 -34.55 9.03
C GLY A 195 0.42 -34.11 9.32
N ALA A 196 1.39 -34.82 8.74
CA ALA A 196 2.80 -34.51 8.90
C ALA A 196 3.23 -33.36 7.98
N VAL A 197 4.14 -32.52 8.48
CA VAL A 197 4.75 -31.45 7.68
C VAL A 197 5.50 -32.07 6.50
N PRO A 198 5.30 -31.58 5.26
CA PRO A 198 6.08 -32.02 4.12
C PRO A 198 7.59 -31.85 4.37
N VAL A 199 8.35 -32.89 4.14
CA VAL A 199 9.81 -32.90 4.30
C VAL A 199 10.46 -32.93 2.92
N ALA A 200 11.44 -32.05 2.70
CA ALA A 200 12.19 -32.05 1.46
C ALA A 200 12.93 -33.38 1.28
N ALA A 201 12.81 -33.97 0.09
CA ALA A 201 13.67 -35.08 -0.26
C ALA A 201 15.13 -34.62 -0.29
N ARG A 202 16.07 -35.49 0.08
CA ARG A 202 17.52 -35.21 0.05
C ARG A 202 18.00 -34.71 -1.32
N ALA A 203 17.39 -35.24 -2.37
CA ALA A 203 17.60 -34.77 -3.76
C ALA A 203 16.23 -34.69 -4.46
N PRO A 204 16.01 -33.72 -5.35
CA PRO A 204 14.79 -33.67 -6.13
C PRO A 204 14.64 -34.91 -6.99
N SER A 205 13.42 -35.42 -7.14
CA SER A 205 13.10 -36.59 -7.98
C SER A 205 13.18 -36.30 -9.49
N GLY A 206 13.26 -35.03 -9.87
CA GLY A 206 13.36 -34.58 -11.26
C GLY A 206 13.46 -33.07 -11.34
N PRO A 207 13.62 -32.48 -12.55
CA PRO A 207 13.61 -31.05 -12.77
C PRO A 207 12.20 -30.46 -12.58
N ALA A 208 12.12 -29.18 -12.25
CA ALA A 208 10.89 -28.42 -12.42
C ALA A 208 10.70 -28.07 -13.89
N VAL A 209 9.50 -28.34 -14.43
CA VAL A 209 9.17 -28.10 -15.84
C VAL A 209 8.04 -27.07 -15.89
N GLN A 210 8.25 -26.01 -16.67
CA GLN A 210 7.21 -25.07 -17.06
C GLN A 210 7.01 -25.16 -18.57
N GLU A 211 5.77 -25.27 -19.01
CA GLU A 211 5.43 -25.45 -20.41
C GLU A 211 4.32 -24.47 -20.80
N ASN A 212 4.48 -23.84 -21.97
CA ASN A 212 3.43 -23.09 -22.63
C ASN A 212 3.28 -23.63 -24.08
N LEU A 213 2.16 -24.24 -24.36
CA LEU A 213 1.84 -24.84 -25.65
C LEU A 213 1.31 -23.80 -26.66
N GLY A 214 2.00 -22.70 -26.86
CA GLY A 214 1.69 -21.66 -27.84
C GLY A 214 0.52 -20.75 -27.49
N ARG A 215 0.07 -20.71 -26.22
CA ARG A 215 -0.95 -19.77 -25.76
C ARG A 215 -0.31 -18.41 -25.40
N LEU A 216 -0.94 -17.32 -25.86
CA LEU A 216 -0.55 -16.00 -25.43
C LEU A 216 -0.83 -15.84 -23.92
N SER A 217 0.20 -15.52 -23.15
CA SER A 217 0.11 -15.30 -21.71
C SER A 217 1.01 -14.12 -21.32
N PRO A 218 0.60 -12.87 -21.60
CA PRO A 218 1.38 -11.68 -21.31
C PRO A 218 1.30 -11.37 -19.80
N GLU A 219 2.13 -12.03 -19.02
CA GLU A 219 2.13 -11.92 -17.56
C GLU A 219 3.25 -10.99 -17.08
N ARG A 220 2.96 -10.25 -16.01
CA ARG A 220 3.99 -9.53 -15.27
C ARG A 220 4.87 -10.50 -14.49
N THR A 221 6.08 -10.09 -14.15
CA THR A 221 6.98 -10.88 -13.30
C THR A 221 6.58 -10.76 -11.84
N TYR A 222 6.39 -11.89 -11.16
CA TYR A 222 6.04 -11.95 -9.74
C TYR A 222 7.14 -12.60 -8.92
N PRO A 223 7.38 -12.15 -7.68
CA PRO A 223 8.31 -12.79 -6.75
C PRO A 223 7.65 -13.94 -5.97
N ASP A 224 8.47 -14.69 -5.25
CA ASP A 224 8.05 -15.66 -4.24
C ASP A 224 7.09 -16.75 -4.75
N LEU A 225 7.16 -17.06 -6.04
CA LEU A 225 6.32 -18.08 -6.68
C LEU A 225 6.71 -19.49 -6.25
N LEU A 226 5.80 -20.45 -6.49
CA LEU A 226 6.11 -21.88 -6.40
C LEU A 226 7.16 -22.23 -7.44
N LYS A 227 8.06 -23.17 -7.11
CA LYS A 227 9.17 -23.58 -7.99
C LYS A 227 9.16 -25.07 -8.35
N ASN A 228 8.48 -25.88 -7.56
CA ASN A 228 8.49 -27.33 -7.70
C ASN A 228 7.33 -27.95 -6.90
N SER A 229 7.18 -29.28 -7.01
CA SER A 229 6.13 -30.03 -6.32
C SER A 229 6.24 -30.03 -4.79
N PHE A 230 7.44 -29.83 -4.25
CA PHE A 230 7.63 -29.69 -2.80
C PHE A 230 7.06 -28.36 -2.30
N ASP A 231 7.30 -27.26 -3.02
CA ASP A 231 6.69 -25.97 -2.72
C ASP A 231 5.15 -26.03 -2.79
N GLU A 232 4.60 -26.77 -3.77
CA GLU A 232 3.16 -27.02 -3.83
C GLU A 232 2.63 -27.77 -2.60
N ALA A 233 3.35 -28.81 -2.18
CA ALA A 233 2.97 -29.59 -1.00
C ALA A 233 3.04 -28.75 0.28
N GLN A 234 4.08 -27.90 0.43
CA GLN A 234 4.18 -26.97 1.54
C GLN A 234 3.06 -25.91 1.50
N PHE A 235 2.79 -25.33 0.34
CA PHE A 235 1.70 -24.35 0.19
C PHE A 235 0.36 -24.98 0.57
N ASP A 236 0.01 -26.13 0.02
CA ASP A 236 -1.21 -26.86 0.36
C ASP A 236 -1.30 -27.17 1.86
N TYR A 237 -0.20 -27.64 2.45
CA TYR A 237 -0.14 -27.97 3.88
C TYR A 237 -0.35 -26.73 4.76
N PHE A 238 0.41 -25.66 4.55
CA PHE A 238 0.38 -24.49 5.45
C PHE A 238 -0.83 -23.59 5.24
N ALA A 239 -1.29 -23.39 4.00
CA ALA A 239 -2.42 -22.53 3.68
C ALA A 239 -3.79 -23.19 3.91
N ARG A 240 -3.85 -24.53 4.10
CA ARG A 240 -5.10 -25.25 4.38
C ARG A 240 -5.67 -24.85 5.72
N SER A 241 -6.93 -24.45 5.71
CA SER A 241 -7.66 -23.89 6.85
C SER A 241 -8.94 -24.65 7.15
N GLN A 242 -9.37 -24.65 8.42
CA GLN A 242 -10.67 -25.08 8.88
C GLN A 242 -11.55 -23.86 9.13
N MET A 243 -12.78 -23.88 8.65
CA MET A 243 -13.79 -22.89 9.05
C MET A 243 -14.24 -23.19 10.48
N THR A 244 -14.16 -22.20 11.36
CA THR A 244 -14.50 -22.34 12.78
C THR A 244 -15.39 -21.18 13.21
N VAL A 245 -16.56 -21.48 13.75
CA VAL A 245 -17.45 -20.49 14.37
C VAL A 245 -17.09 -20.37 15.83
N VAL A 246 -16.86 -19.15 16.28
CA VAL A 246 -16.51 -18.81 17.67
C VAL A 246 -17.68 -18.03 18.27
N ASP A 247 -18.24 -18.53 19.37
CA ASP A 247 -19.17 -17.79 20.21
C ASP A 247 -18.35 -16.85 21.12
N VAL A 248 -18.46 -15.56 20.89
CA VAL A 248 -17.66 -14.56 21.63
C VAL A 248 -18.22 -14.29 23.03
N ALA A 249 -19.45 -14.72 23.34
CA ALA A 249 -20.04 -14.59 24.68
C ALA A 249 -19.50 -15.67 25.62
N THR A 250 -19.31 -16.89 25.13
CA THR A 250 -18.82 -18.04 25.93
C THR A 250 -17.34 -18.33 25.72
N ALA A 251 -16.72 -17.81 24.65
CA ALA A 251 -15.37 -18.15 24.14
C ALA A 251 -15.24 -19.63 23.76
N THR A 252 -16.32 -20.23 23.30
CA THR A 252 -16.33 -21.57 22.75
C THR A 252 -16.23 -21.55 21.24
N SER A 253 -15.76 -22.62 20.63
CA SER A 253 -15.60 -22.73 19.19
C SER A 253 -16.14 -24.04 18.66
N LYS A 254 -16.61 -24.03 17.41
CA LYS A 254 -17.11 -25.20 16.69
C LYS A 254 -16.62 -25.18 15.27
N ASP A 255 -15.96 -26.24 14.84
CA ASP A 255 -15.57 -26.45 13.45
C ASP A 255 -16.81 -26.75 12.59
N ILE A 256 -16.82 -26.21 11.39
CA ILE A 256 -17.88 -26.40 10.40
C ILE A 256 -17.28 -26.74 9.04
N GLY A 257 -17.94 -27.63 8.30
CA GLY A 257 -17.46 -28.13 6.99
C GLY A 257 -16.11 -28.84 7.07
N GLU A 258 -15.54 -29.09 5.90
CA GLU A 258 -14.24 -29.74 5.74
C GLU A 258 -13.12 -28.72 5.57
N PRO A 259 -11.87 -29.03 5.97
CA PRO A 259 -10.73 -28.18 5.72
C PRO A 259 -10.45 -27.97 4.23
N GLY A 260 -10.12 -26.74 3.84
CA GLY A 260 -9.85 -26.36 2.45
C GLY A 260 -8.84 -25.22 2.34
N LEU A 261 -8.45 -24.89 1.11
CA LEU A 261 -7.62 -23.72 0.82
C LEU A 261 -8.51 -22.49 0.63
N PHE A 262 -9.11 -22.02 1.71
CA PHE A 262 -10.04 -20.89 1.65
C PHE A 262 -9.29 -19.57 1.49
N SER A 263 -9.58 -18.86 0.40
CA SER A 263 -9.10 -17.49 0.16
C SER A 263 -10.05 -16.43 0.71
N SER A 264 -11.34 -16.76 0.80
CA SER A 264 -12.37 -15.89 1.39
C SER A 264 -13.50 -16.71 1.96
N VAL A 265 -14.02 -16.29 3.12
CA VAL A 265 -15.25 -16.84 3.72
C VAL A 265 -16.05 -15.70 4.34
N SER A 266 -17.32 -15.57 4.01
CA SER A 266 -18.17 -14.52 4.54
C SER A 266 -19.63 -14.96 4.70
N GLY A 267 -20.33 -14.40 5.69
CA GLY A 267 -21.77 -14.59 5.84
C GLY A 267 -22.56 -13.93 4.70
N VAL A 268 -23.72 -14.47 4.35
CA VAL A 268 -24.66 -13.90 3.37
C VAL A 268 -25.96 -13.54 4.10
N GLY A 269 -26.40 -12.29 3.96
CA GLY A 269 -27.59 -11.78 4.63
C GLY A 269 -27.31 -10.96 5.90
N ASP A 270 -28.31 -10.73 6.73
CA ASP A 270 -28.32 -9.79 7.87
C ASP A 270 -27.74 -10.34 9.18
N GLY A 271 -27.10 -11.50 9.14
CA GLY A 271 -26.53 -12.16 10.33
C GLY A 271 -27.49 -13.17 11.00
N ALA A 272 -28.80 -13.06 10.79
CA ALA A 272 -29.74 -14.11 11.10
C ALA A 272 -29.78 -15.21 10.03
N SER A 273 -29.29 -14.87 8.83
CA SER A 273 -29.23 -15.77 7.69
C SER A 273 -28.23 -16.91 7.90
N SER A 274 -28.57 -18.05 7.31
CA SER A 274 -27.89 -19.31 7.55
C SER A 274 -26.91 -19.69 6.42
N TYR A 275 -26.41 -18.72 5.66
CA TYR A 275 -25.61 -19.02 4.47
C TYR A 275 -24.19 -18.41 4.55
N LEU A 276 -23.27 -19.12 3.92
CA LEU A 276 -21.88 -18.67 3.77
C LEU A 276 -21.52 -18.63 2.29
N LEU A 277 -20.78 -17.61 1.89
CA LEU A 277 -20.11 -17.54 0.59
C LEU A 277 -18.64 -17.87 0.81
N THR A 278 -18.14 -18.88 0.10
CA THR A 278 -16.74 -19.32 0.21
C THR A 278 -16.04 -19.29 -1.14
N GLU A 279 -14.78 -18.86 -1.16
CA GLU A 279 -13.86 -19.03 -2.28
C GLU A 279 -12.74 -19.97 -1.84
N GLN A 280 -12.58 -21.08 -2.55
CA GLN A 280 -11.60 -22.11 -2.24
C GLN A 280 -10.68 -22.34 -3.43
N LEU A 281 -9.36 -22.22 -3.23
CA LEU A 281 -8.37 -22.53 -4.27
C LEU A 281 -8.39 -24.01 -4.64
N THR A 282 -8.21 -24.26 -5.92
CA THR A 282 -8.16 -25.62 -6.47
C THR A 282 -6.91 -25.80 -7.34
N ARG A 283 -6.56 -27.07 -7.62
CA ARG A 283 -5.49 -27.40 -8.55
C ARG A 283 -5.95 -27.25 -10.02
N PRO A 284 -5.03 -27.05 -10.98
CA PRO A 284 -3.55 -27.01 -10.81
C PRO A 284 -3.08 -25.66 -10.27
N PHE A 285 -2.01 -25.67 -9.44
CA PHE A 285 -1.30 -24.44 -9.06
C PHE A 285 -0.38 -23.97 -10.19
N SER A 286 0.08 -22.72 -10.12
CA SER A 286 0.97 -22.13 -11.13
C SER A 286 2.35 -21.83 -10.56
N TYR A 287 3.38 -21.96 -11.41
CA TYR A 287 4.75 -21.52 -11.10
C TYR A 287 5.08 -20.12 -11.66
N SER A 288 4.14 -19.53 -12.42
CA SER A 288 4.29 -18.21 -13.03
C SER A 288 3.34 -17.15 -12.45
N LEU A 289 2.34 -17.57 -11.68
CA LEU A 289 1.31 -16.70 -11.08
C LEU A 289 1.25 -16.86 -9.57
N PRO A 290 0.88 -15.81 -8.83
CA PRO A 290 0.63 -15.88 -7.39
C PRO A 290 -0.73 -16.55 -7.10
N TRP A 291 -0.96 -16.90 -5.82
CA TRP A 291 -2.13 -17.65 -5.38
C TRP A 291 -3.48 -16.99 -5.68
N ASP A 292 -3.53 -15.66 -5.71
CA ASP A 292 -4.74 -14.90 -6.02
C ASP A 292 -5.18 -15.01 -7.48
N ASP A 293 -4.31 -15.52 -8.35
CA ASP A 293 -4.61 -15.87 -9.73
C ASP A 293 -4.81 -17.39 -9.97
N PHE A 294 -4.76 -18.22 -8.90
CA PHE A 294 -4.99 -19.67 -8.98
C PHE A 294 -6.46 -20.00 -9.25
N PRO A 295 -6.73 -21.20 -9.81
CA PRO A 295 -8.10 -21.68 -9.97
C PRO A 295 -8.82 -21.75 -8.63
N ARG A 296 -10.12 -21.46 -8.63
CA ARG A 296 -10.94 -21.54 -7.41
C ARG A 296 -12.37 -21.92 -7.70
N THR A 297 -13.00 -22.57 -6.73
CA THR A 297 -14.45 -22.74 -6.70
C THR A 297 -15.04 -21.66 -5.79
N VAL A 298 -16.18 -21.12 -6.25
CA VAL A 298 -17.01 -20.20 -5.47
C VAL A 298 -18.30 -20.89 -5.13
N GLU A 299 -18.59 -20.98 -3.83
CA GLU A 299 -19.67 -21.83 -3.35
C GLU A 299 -20.53 -21.12 -2.32
N LEU A 300 -21.83 -21.40 -2.38
CA LEU A 300 -22.78 -21.14 -1.31
C LEU A 300 -22.86 -22.37 -0.42
N ARG A 301 -22.74 -22.15 0.88
CA ARG A 301 -22.84 -23.18 1.90
C ARG A 301 -23.92 -22.83 2.93
N GLN A 302 -24.47 -23.84 3.57
CA GLN A 302 -25.26 -23.67 4.78
C GLN A 302 -24.35 -23.24 5.94
N ARG A 303 -24.92 -22.74 7.01
CA ARG A 303 -24.17 -22.28 8.19
C ARG A 303 -23.31 -23.35 8.86
N ASP A 304 -23.70 -24.63 8.74
CA ASP A 304 -22.94 -25.78 9.20
C ASP A 304 -21.75 -26.16 8.28
N GLY A 305 -21.53 -25.41 7.21
CA GLY A 305 -20.48 -25.64 6.22
C GLY A 305 -20.87 -26.60 5.08
N LYS A 306 -22.09 -27.17 5.09
CA LYS A 306 -22.55 -28.07 4.04
C LYS A 306 -22.75 -27.30 2.72
N LEU A 307 -22.23 -27.85 1.61
CA LEU A 307 -22.42 -27.29 0.27
C LEU A 307 -23.91 -27.22 -0.08
N LEU A 308 -24.36 -26.01 -0.46
CA LEU A 308 -25.71 -25.77 -1.00
C LEU A 308 -25.69 -25.68 -2.52
N ARG A 309 -24.79 -24.85 -3.08
CA ARG A 309 -24.67 -24.63 -4.53
C ARG A 309 -23.27 -24.18 -4.89
N GLU A 310 -22.71 -24.76 -5.94
CA GLU A 310 -21.53 -24.23 -6.62
C GLU A 310 -21.97 -23.09 -7.55
N LEU A 311 -21.40 -21.89 -7.36
CA LEU A 311 -21.71 -20.70 -8.15
C LEU A 311 -20.83 -20.59 -9.38
N ALA A 312 -19.53 -20.89 -9.22
CA ALA A 312 -18.56 -20.77 -10.29
C ALA A 312 -17.32 -21.63 -10.06
N ARG A 313 -16.69 -22.01 -11.16
CA ARG A 313 -15.30 -22.48 -11.24
C ARG A 313 -14.51 -21.46 -12.00
N VAL A 314 -13.71 -20.69 -11.29
CA VAL A 314 -12.83 -19.69 -11.89
C VAL A 314 -11.54 -20.38 -12.31
N PRO A 315 -11.17 -20.37 -13.61
CA PRO A 315 -9.95 -21.04 -14.09
C PRO A 315 -8.70 -20.27 -13.64
N LEU A 316 -7.53 -20.92 -13.80
CA LEU A 316 -6.24 -20.24 -13.69
C LEU A 316 -6.20 -19.04 -14.64
N LYS A 317 -5.76 -17.88 -14.14
CA LYS A 317 -5.72 -16.62 -14.89
C LYS A 317 -4.54 -16.57 -15.89
N THR A 318 -4.45 -17.58 -16.74
CA THR A 318 -3.50 -17.61 -17.86
C THR A 318 -4.16 -17.12 -19.15
N GLY A 319 -3.36 -16.50 -20.03
CA GLY A 319 -3.85 -16.05 -21.34
C GLY A 319 -4.81 -14.85 -21.25
N VAL A 320 -4.83 -14.13 -20.15
CA VAL A 320 -5.58 -12.88 -20.02
C VAL A 320 -4.75 -11.75 -20.63
N ALA A 321 -5.36 -10.99 -21.55
CA ALA A 321 -4.70 -9.83 -22.14
C ALA A 321 -4.22 -8.83 -21.07
N LEU A 322 -3.19 -8.05 -21.37
CA LEU A 322 -2.79 -6.94 -20.50
C LEU A 322 -3.99 -6.07 -20.17
N GLU A 323 -4.18 -5.75 -18.87
CA GLU A 323 -5.35 -5.06 -18.34
C GLU A 323 -6.71 -5.76 -18.58
N GLY A 324 -6.71 -6.99 -19.06
CA GLY A 324 -7.89 -7.82 -19.22
C GLY A 324 -8.39 -8.38 -17.89
N VAL A 325 -9.52 -9.07 -17.97
CA VAL A 325 -10.12 -9.80 -16.84
C VAL A 325 -10.45 -11.23 -17.26
N VAL A 326 -10.60 -12.11 -16.28
CA VAL A 326 -11.05 -13.48 -16.54
C VAL A 326 -12.41 -13.45 -17.24
N ASN A 327 -12.57 -14.26 -18.27
CA ASN A 327 -13.85 -14.48 -18.92
C ASN A 327 -14.70 -15.43 -18.05
N GLY A 328 -15.84 -14.94 -17.60
CA GLY A 328 -16.75 -15.66 -16.71
C GLY A 328 -17.02 -14.92 -15.40
N PRO A 329 -17.68 -15.59 -14.42
CA PRO A 329 -18.01 -15.00 -13.13
C PRO A 329 -16.75 -14.62 -12.34
N ARG A 330 -16.77 -13.41 -11.76
CA ARG A 330 -15.70 -12.87 -10.90
C ARG A 330 -16.26 -11.83 -9.92
N ALA A 331 -15.48 -11.43 -8.94
CA ALA A 331 -15.82 -10.39 -7.97
C ALA A 331 -17.17 -10.63 -7.30
N PHE A 332 -17.20 -11.63 -6.44
CA PHE A 332 -18.41 -12.04 -5.74
C PHE A 332 -18.66 -11.19 -4.49
N TYR A 333 -19.93 -10.79 -4.30
CA TYR A 333 -20.37 -9.94 -3.19
C TYR A 333 -21.56 -10.55 -2.48
N ALA A 334 -21.44 -10.83 -1.19
CA ALA A 334 -22.55 -11.22 -0.35
C ALA A 334 -23.35 -9.98 0.07
N SER A 335 -24.66 -9.97 -0.18
CA SER A 335 -25.55 -8.91 0.31
C SER A 335 -25.59 -8.92 1.84
N PRO A 336 -25.49 -7.75 2.50
CA PRO A 336 -25.62 -7.65 3.95
C PRO A 336 -27.07 -7.57 4.42
N ASN A 337 -28.05 -7.59 3.51
CA ASN A 337 -29.45 -7.32 3.77
C ASN A 337 -30.20 -8.59 4.19
N LYS A 338 -31.43 -8.42 4.74
CA LYS A 338 -32.32 -9.53 5.12
C LYS A 338 -32.56 -10.47 3.96
N ASP A 339 -32.83 -9.91 2.77
CA ASP A 339 -32.95 -10.68 1.54
C ASP A 339 -31.59 -11.17 1.09
N ALA A 340 -31.18 -12.32 1.63
CA ALA A 340 -29.90 -12.91 1.33
C ALA A 340 -29.71 -13.09 -0.18
N ALA A 341 -28.68 -12.49 -0.73
CA ALA A 341 -28.35 -12.57 -2.15
C ALA A 341 -26.82 -12.53 -2.36
N VAL A 342 -26.38 -13.10 -3.47
CA VAL A 342 -25.01 -12.98 -3.95
C VAL A 342 -25.03 -12.27 -5.30
N PHE A 343 -24.12 -11.32 -5.46
CA PHE A 343 -23.88 -10.59 -6.70
C PHE A 343 -22.50 -10.94 -7.24
N TRP A 344 -22.35 -10.97 -8.56
CA TRP A 344 -21.05 -11.13 -9.21
C TRP A 344 -21.01 -10.41 -10.55
N ILE A 345 -19.84 -10.37 -11.13
CA ILE A 345 -19.59 -9.66 -12.38
C ILE A 345 -19.17 -10.67 -13.45
N GLU A 346 -19.66 -10.47 -14.68
CA GLU A 346 -19.27 -11.26 -15.86
C GLU A 346 -18.84 -10.34 -17.00
N ALA A 347 -17.80 -10.75 -17.72
CA ALA A 347 -17.32 -10.02 -18.89
C ALA A 347 -18.20 -10.30 -20.10
N LEU A 348 -18.55 -9.27 -20.86
CA LEU A 348 -19.33 -9.35 -22.10
C LEU A 348 -18.47 -9.19 -23.36
N ASP A 349 -17.18 -8.86 -23.21
CA ASP A 349 -16.18 -8.67 -24.26
C ASP A 349 -15.12 -9.79 -24.28
N GLY A 350 -15.41 -10.93 -23.65
CA GLY A 350 -14.45 -12.03 -23.48
C GLY A 350 -13.30 -11.70 -22.52
N GLY A 351 -13.42 -10.64 -21.73
CA GLY A 351 -12.39 -10.17 -20.80
C GLY A 351 -11.23 -9.42 -21.47
N ASN A 352 -11.22 -9.27 -22.78
CA ASN A 352 -10.15 -8.60 -23.54
C ASN A 352 -10.48 -7.13 -23.79
N PRO A 353 -9.70 -6.17 -23.26
CA PRO A 353 -9.96 -4.74 -23.42
C PRO A 353 -9.85 -4.25 -24.87
N ASN A 354 -9.18 -5.01 -25.74
CA ASN A 354 -9.03 -4.68 -27.15
C ASN A 354 -10.25 -5.05 -28.02
N ASN A 355 -11.15 -5.90 -27.52
CA ASN A 355 -12.37 -6.26 -28.21
C ASN A 355 -13.34 -5.08 -28.22
N LYS A 356 -13.98 -4.84 -29.39
CA LYS A 356 -15.05 -3.84 -29.50
C LYS A 356 -16.34 -4.43 -28.91
N ALA A 357 -16.90 -3.79 -27.90
CA ALA A 357 -18.15 -4.17 -27.28
C ALA A 357 -18.91 -2.92 -26.78
N ALA A 358 -20.23 -2.93 -26.93
CA ALA A 358 -21.07 -1.85 -26.40
C ALA A 358 -21.12 -1.85 -24.88
N TYR A 359 -21.05 -3.05 -24.28
CA TYR A 359 -20.96 -3.25 -22.84
C TYR A 359 -19.81 -4.20 -22.54
N ARG A 360 -19.02 -3.87 -21.53
CA ARG A 360 -17.86 -4.67 -21.14
C ARG A 360 -18.15 -5.66 -20.05
N ASP A 361 -19.04 -5.29 -19.11
CA ASP A 361 -19.39 -6.12 -17.97
C ASP A 361 -20.89 -6.12 -17.71
N ARG A 362 -21.36 -7.14 -16.98
CA ARG A 362 -22.71 -7.17 -16.39
C ARG A 362 -22.66 -7.59 -14.93
N VAL A 363 -23.61 -7.08 -14.15
CA VAL A 363 -23.87 -7.48 -12.77
C VAL A 363 -24.94 -8.57 -12.75
N MET A 364 -24.63 -9.69 -12.14
CA MET A 364 -25.56 -10.80 -11.92
C MET A 364 -25.98 -10.87 -10.46
N ARG A 365 -27.18 -11.37 -10.18
CA ARG A 365 -27.72 -11.58 -8.83
C ARG A 365 -28.36 -12.96 -8.71
N LEU A 366 -28.12 -13.62 -7.58
CA LEU A 366 -28.83 -14.83 -7.16
C LEU A 366 -29.34 -14.65 -5.72
N SER A 367 -30.63 -14.82 -5.51
CA SER A 367 -31.28 -14.61 -4.21
C SER A 367 -31.65 -15.92 -3.53
N ALA A 368 -31.72 -15.91 -2.19
CA ALA A 368 -32.24 -17.04 -1.43
C ALA A 368 -33.65 -17.43 -1.90
N PRO A 369 -33.97 -18.74 -1.85
CA PRO A 369 -33.20 -19.86 -1.30
C PRO A 369 -32.12 -20.43 -2.25
N PHE A 370 -31.69 -19.67 -3.28
CA PHE A 370 -30.62 -20.00 -4.23
C PHE A 370 -30.92 -21.18 -5.17
N THR A 371 -32.19 -21.49 -5.38
CA THR A 371 -32.67 -22.58 -6.26
C THR A 371 -33.02 -22.08 -7.65
N ALA A 372 -33.31 -20.80 -7.81
CA ALA A 372 -33.61 -20.17 -9.09
C ALA A 372 -32.39 -19.94 -9.95
N ASP A 373 -32.57 -19.54 -11.21
CA ASP A 373 -31.49 -19.07 -12.06
C ASP A 373 -31.07 -17.64 -11.70
N PRO A 374 -29.77 -17.29 -11.88
CA PRO A 374 -29.30 -15.92 -11.70
C PRO A 374 -29.98 -14.94 -12.66
N VAL A 375 -30.22 -13.73 -12.17
CA VAL A 375 -30.79 -12.66 -13.00
C VAL A 375 -29.74 -11.57 -13.28
N GLU A 376 -29.78 -11.02 -14.50
CA GLU A 376 -28.98 -9.85 -14.85
C GLU A 376 -29.61 -8.61 -14.21
N VAL A 377 -28.80 -7.82 -13.48
CA VAL A 377 -29.25 -6.60 -12.79
C VAL A 377 -28.89 -5.36 -13.59
N GLN A 378 -27.65 -5.31 -14.15
CA GLN A 378 -27.14 -4.12 -14.84
C GLN A 378 -26.05 -4.51 -15.84
N ARG A 379 -26.04 -3.86 -17.01
CA ARG A 379 -24.90 -3.85 -17.96
C ARG A 379 -24.11 -2.57 -17.81
N MET A 380 -22.78 -2.67 -17.97
CA MET A 380 -21.85 -1.54 -17.85
C MET A 380 -21.07 -1.33 -19.15
N PRO A 381 -21.07 -0.13 -19.73
CA PRO A 381 -20.26 0.22 -20.90
C PRO A 381 -18.77 0.03 -20.66
N HIS A 382 -18.31 0.25 -19.42
CA HIS A 382 -16.90 0.15 -19.04
C HIS A 382 -16.67 -0.98 -18.05
N ARG A 383 -15.41 -1.18 -17.67
CA ARG A 383 -15.01 -2.25 -16.77
C ARG A 383 -15.49 -1.98 -15.33
N PHE A 384 -16.06 -2.96 -14.69
CA PHE A 384 -16.44 -2.93 -13.27
C PHE A 384 -15.26 -2.51 -12.38
N ALA A 385 -15.53 -1.64 -11.42
CA ALA A 385 -14.57 -1.18 -10.44
C ALA A 385 -14.96 -1.56 -9.00
N ARG A 386 -16.21 -1.30 -8.61
CA ARG A 386 -16.65 -1.48 -7.22
C ARG A 386 -18.16 -1.60 -7.09
N LEU A 387 -18.59 -2.39 -6.10
CA LEU A 387 -19.97 -2.47 -5.63
C LEU A 387 -20.00 -2.26 -4.10
N VAL A 388 -20.80 -1.31 -3.60
CA VAL A 388 -20.96 -1.05 -2.16
C VAL A 388 -22.43 -0.88 -1.84
N PHE A 389 -22.96 -1.71 -0.93
CA PHE A 389 -24.35 -1.66 -0.54
C PHE A 389 -24.67 -0.43 0.32
N LEU A 390 -25.90 0.08 0.20
CA LEU A 390 -26.43 1.11 1.08
C LEU A 390 -27.13 0.45 2.27
N ASP A 391 -27.24 1.19 3.35
CA ASP A 391 -27.91 0.74 4.58
C ASP A 391 -29.47 0.76 4.49
N ASP A 392 -30.02 1.31 3.39
CA ASP A 392 -31.44 1.24 3.08
C ASP A 392 -31.91 -0.16 2.66
N GLY A 393 -30.98 -1.08 2.40
CA GLY A 393 -31.23 -2.45 1.98
C GLY A 393 -31.80 -2.61 0.56
N GLN A 394 -31.94 -1.53 -0.20
CA GLN A 394 -32.56 -1.52 -1.52
C GLN A 394 -31.63 -1.12 -2.65
N HIS A 395 -30.55 -0.41 -2.32
CA HIS A 395 -29.63 0.14 -3.31
C HIS A 395 -28.16 -0.24 -3.04
N ALA A 396 -27.35 -0.10 -4.07
CA ALA A 396 -25.89 -0.13 -4.00
C ALA A 396 -25.28 0.99 -4.85
N LEU A 397 -24.06 1.42 -4.52
CA LEU A 397 -23.23 2.20 -5.41
C LEU A 397 -22.45 1.25 -6.31
N LEU A 398 -22.66 1.36 -7.61
CA LEU A 398 -21.95 0.61 -8.65
C LEU A 398 -21.02 1.54 -9.40
N SER A 399 -19.72 1.25 -9.39
CA SER A 399 -18.73 2.06 -10.11
C SER A 399 -18.10 1.29 -11.26
N GLU A 400 -17.86 1.99 -12.36
CA GLU A 400 -17.12 1.51 -13.52
C GLU A 400 -15.92 2.41 -13.81
N ILE A 401 -14.93 1.88 -14.53
CA ILE A 401 -13.73 2.61 -14.96
C ILE A 401 -13.56 2.49 -16.49
N ASP A 402 -13.51 3.64 -17.14
CA ASP A 402 -12.92 3.79 -18.47
C ASP A 402 -11.41 3.98 -18.33
N ARG A 403 -10.66 2.90 -18.54
CA ARG A 403 -9.20 2.92 -18.40
C ARG A 403 -8.50 3.73 -19.48
N GLN A 404 -9.10 3.87 -20.67
CA GLN A 404 -8.51 4.64 -21.76
C GLN A 404 -8.49 6.13 -21.43
N ARG A 405 -9.56 6.63 -20.81
CA ARG A 405 -9.68 8.03 -20.42
C ARG A 405 -9.19 8.31 -19.00
N ALA A 406 -8.81 7.30 -18.21
CA ALA A 406 -8.62 7.41 -16.77
C ALA A 406 -9.83 8.05 -16.06
N TRP A 407 -11.03 7.55 -16.35
CA TRP A 407 -12.30 8.11 -15.94
C TRP A 407 -13.12 7.12 -15.13
N THR A 408 -13.89 7.58 -14.15
CA THR A 408 -14.81 6.75 -13.37
C THR A 408 -16.22 7.29 -13.42
N ARG A 409 -17.19 6.38 -13.44
CA ARG A 409 -18.60 6.68 -13.29
C ARG A 409 -19.21 5.82 -12.19
N THR A 410 -20.05 6.42 -11.34
CA THR A 410 -20.76 5.74 -10.27
C THR A 410 -22.25 5.91 -10.43
N TYR A 411 -22.97 4.80 -10.27
CA TYR A 411 -24.42 4.74 -10.36
C TYR A 411 -25.04 4.38 -9.00
N LEU A 412 -26.23 4.90 -8.74
CA LEU A 412 -27.16 4.32 -7.78
C LEU A 412 -27.85 3.14 -8.46
N LEU A 413 -27.55 1.94 -8.00
CA LEU A 413 -28.08 0.69 -8.52
C LEU A 413 -29.21 0.18 -7.63
N PRO A 414 -30.48 0.15 -8.08
CA PRO A 414 -31.54 -0.57 -7.38
C PRO A 414 -31.29 -2.08 -7.43
N LEU A 415 -31.33 -2.74 -6.27
CA LEU A 415 -31.02 -4.17 -6.16
C LEU A 415 -32.07 -5.08 -6.78
N ASN A 416 -33.26 -4.54 -7.07
CA ASN A 416 -34.36 -5.26 -7.75
C ASN A 416 -34.25 -5.32 -9.29
N GLY A 417 -33.21 -4.69 -9.87
CA GLY A 417 -32.95 -4.70 -11.30
C GLY A 417 -33.70 -3.62 -12.10
N THR A 418 -34.29 -2.63 -11.43
CA THR A 418 -34.82 -1.45 -12.14
C THR A 418 -33.70 -0.55 -12.61
N GLN A 419 -34.01 0.44 -13.47
CA GLN A 419 -32.99 1.29 -14.11
C GLN A 419 -32.13 2.02 -13.09
N SER A 420 -30.81 1.89 -13.22
CA SER A 420 -29.83 2.62 -12.42
C SER A 420 -29.77 4.10 -12.79
N LYS A 421 -29.38 4.94 -11.81
CA LYS A 421 -29.22 6.37 -11.97
C LYS A 421 -27.74 6.77 -11.87
N PRO A 422 -27.16 7.48 -12.86
CA PRO A 422 -25.79 8.00 -12.71
C PRO A 422 -25.75 9.06 -11.61
N LEU A 423 -24.74 8.97 -10.74
CA LEU A 423 -24.49 9.90 -9.65
C LEU A 423 -23.25 10.76 -9.90
N PHE A 424 -22.12 10.12 -10.20
CA PHE A 424 -20.82 10.77 -10.38
C PHE A 424 -20.19 10.36 -11.71
N ASP A 425 -19.54 11.30 -12.38
CA ASP A 425 -18.85 11.08 -13.66
C ASP A 425 -17.67 12.05 -13.73
N HIS A 426 -16.44 11.56 -13.46
CA HIS A 426 -15.26 12.42 -13.38
C HIS A 426 -13.95 11.66 -13.68
N SER A 427 -12.88 12.44 -13.97
CA SER A 427 -11.52 11.87 -14.09
C SER A 427 -11.07 11.24 -12.78
N LEU A 428 -10.37 10.11 -12.85
CA LEU A 428 -9.69 9.50 -11.70
C LEU A 428 -8.60 10.40 -11.10
N ARG A 429 -8.15 11.41 -11.85
CA ARG A 429 -7.13 12.39 -11.44
C ARG A 429 -7.73 13.70 -10.93
N GLU A 430 -9.06 13.89 -11.05
CA GLU A 430 -9.75 15.11 -10.60
C GLU A 430 -9.69 15.24 -9.08
N ARG A 431 -9.15 16.36 -8.59
CA ARG A 431 -9.03 16.65 -7.16
C ARG A 431 -9.93 17.81 -6.74
N TYR A 432 -10.00 18.87 -7.56
CA TYR A 432 -10.69 20.12 -7.20
C TYR A 432 -12.22 19.99 -7.23
N ARG A 433 -12.74 19.18 -8.16
CA ARG A 433 -14.16 18.89 -8.30
C ARG A 433 -14.52 17.47 -7.83
N PHE A 434 -13.64 16.85 -7.05
CA PHE A 434 -13.90 15.54 -6.50
C PHE A 434 -15.11 15.58 -5.57
N PRO A 435 -16.19 14.81 -5.83
CA PRO A 435 -17.44 14.87 -5.09
C PRO A 435 -17.34 14.36 -3.66
N GLY A 436 -16.21 13.76 -3.29
CA GLY A 436 -16.02 13.11 -2.02
C GLY A 436 -16.25 11.60 -2.08
N THR A 437 -16.08 10.99 -0.92
CA THR A 437 -16.34 9.56 -0.68
C THR A 437 -17.55 9.44 0.26
N PRO A 438 -18.50 8.56 -0.03
CA PRO A 438 -19.63 8.33 0.87
C PRO A 438 -19.18 7.86 2.26
N MET A 439 -19.75 8.44 3.30
CA MET A 439 -19.54 7.94 4.67
C MET A 439 -20.21 6.58 4.85
N THR A 440 -19.60 5.75 5.69
CA THR A 440 -20.03 4.38 5.93
C THR A 440 -20.29 4.13 7.41
N ARG A 441 -21.09 3.11 7.69
CA ARG A 441 -21.26 2.55 9.02
C ARG A 441 -21.19 1.02 9.01
N VAL A 442 -20.90 0.46 10.16
CA VAL A 442 -20.95 -0.99 10.39
C VAL A 442 -22.38 -1.37 10.79
N LEU A 443 -22.96 -2.38 10.15
CA LEU A 443 -24.29 -2.90 10.51
C LEU A 443 -24.21 -3.73 11.80
N PRO A 444 -25.06 -3.47 12.80
CA PRO A 444 -25.02 -4.18 14.07
C PRO A 444 -25.31 -5.69 13.95
N GLY A 445 -26.04 -6.10 12.92
CA GLY A 445 -26.46 -7.49 12.74
C GLY A 445 -25.33 -8.41 12.26
N ASN A 446 -24.46 -7.95 11.38
CA ASN A 446 -23.48 -8.82 10.69
C ASN A 446 -22.08 -8.20 10.52
N GLY A 447 -21.82 -7.04 11.10
CA GLY A 447 -20.52 -6.39 11.02
C GLY A 447 -20.14 -5.86 9.62
N ARG A 448 -21.04 -5.88 8.65
CA ARG A 448 -20.76 -5.41 7.28
C ARG A 448 -20.77 -3.89 7.22
N THR A 449 -19.79 -3.37 6.50
CA THR A 449 -19.72 -1.94 6.23
C THR A 449 -20.58 -1.57 5.05
N VAL A 450 -21.46 -0.61 5.23
CA VAL A 450 -22.40 -0.11 4.23
C VAL A 450 -22.35 1.41 4.14
N VAL A 451 -22.79 1.97 3.01
CA VAL A 451 -22.93 3.43 2.84
C VAL A 451 -24.15 3.91 3.62
N ILE A 452 -23.98 5.01 4.35
CA ILE A 452 -25.09 5.67 5.05
C ILE A 452 -25.99 6.37 4.02
N ALA A 453 -27.27 5.98 4.00
CA ALA A 453 -28.29 6.56 3.13
C ALA A 453 -29.56 6.82 3.94
N ASP A 454 -29.57 7.91 4.71
CA ASP A 454 -30.75 8.29 5.51
C ASP A 454 -31.71 9.12 4.67
N LYS A 455 -32.98 8.72 4.60
CA LYS A 455 -34.07 9.44 3.91
C LYS A 455 -33.78 9.79 2.45
N GLY A 456 -32.97 8.97 1.75
CA GLY A 456 -32.57 9.25 0.37
C GLY A 456 -31.46 10.30 0.23
N GLU A 457 -30.66 10.48 1.26
CA GLU A 457 -29.52 11.38 1.29
C GLU A 457 -28.22 10.60 1.54
N LEU A 458 -27.12 11.00 0.89
CA LEU A 458 -25.77 10.51 1.16
C LEU A 458 -24.98 11.58 1.91
N LEU A 459 -24.14 11.13 2.83
CA LEU A 459 -23.12 11.98 3.46
C LEU A 459 -21.80 11.75 2.77
N MET A 460 -21.23 12.81 2.17
CA MET A 460 -20.00 12.75 1.37
C MET A 460 -18.90 13.52 2.08
N THR A 461 -17.74 12.92 2.27
CA THR A 461 -16.56 13.57 2.83
C THR A 461 -15.38 13.51 1.87
N GLY A 462 -14.55 14.54 1.86
CA GLY A 462 -13.40 14.59 0.98
C GLY A 462 -12.34 15.60 1.43
N PRO A 463 -11.17 15.60 0.78
CA PRO A 463 -10.07 16.49 1.13
C PRO A 463 -10.36 17.95 0.81
N GLY A 464 -11.31 18.25 -0.11
CA GLY A 464 -11.63 19.62 -0.50
C GLY A 464 -10.41 20.35 -1.09
N ALA A 465 -9.73 19.69 -2.04
CA ALA A 465 -8.55 20.23 -2.70
C ALA A 465 -8.89 21.51 -3.47
N SER A 466 -7.96 22.45 -3.49
CA SER A 466 -8.04 23.72 -4.21
C SER A 466 -6.64 24.21 -4.59
N PRO A 467 -6.49 25.25 -5.42
CA PRO A 467 -5.19 25.87 -5.69
C PRO A 467 -4.46 26.39 -4.43
N LYS A 468 -5.16 26.54 -3.30
CA LYS A 468 -4.59 26.94 -2.00
C LYS A 468 -4.30 25.76 -1.05
N GLY A 469 -4.49 24.52 -1.52
CA GLY A 469 -4.39 23.31 -0.70
C GLY A 469 -5.75 22.77 -0.30
N GLU A 470 -5.71 21.75 0.55
CA GLU A 470 -6.89 21.01 0.98
C GLU A 470 -7.59 21.65 2.19
N ARG A 471 -8.91 21.65 2.15
CA ARG A 471 -9.82 22.01 3.26
C ARG A 471 -10.91 20.94 3.35
N PRO A 472 -10.75 19.90 4.16
CA PRO A 472 -11.70 18.81 4.26
C PRO A 472 -13.13 19.26 4.52
N PHE A 473 -14.08 18.49 3.97
CA PHE A 473 -15.50 18.85 4.01
C PHE A 473 -16.40 17.67 4.32
N LEU A 474 -17.65 17.99 4.71
CA LEU A 474 -18.79 17.10 4.77
C LEU A 474 -19.94 17.73 3.99
N ASP A 475 -20.43 17.04 2.97
CA ASP A 475 -21.58 17.42 2.19
C ASP A 475 -22.72 16.42 2.36
N ARG A 476 -23.95 16.93 2.29
CA ARG A 476 -25.17 16.16 2.13
C ARG A 476 -25.62 16.20 0.68
N TRP A 477 -25.84 15.05 0.10
CA TRP A 477 -26.30 14.87 -1.27
C TRP A 477 -27.69 14.26 -1.27
N VAL A 478 -28.67 14.92 -1.86
CA VAL A 478 -30.04 14.40 -2.04
C VAL A 478 -30.07 13.54 -3.29
N LEU A 479 -30.34 12.23 -3.14
CA LEU A 479 -30.32 11.26 -4.25
C LEU A 479 -31.38 11.54 -5.32
N LYS A 480 -32.49 12.21 -4.97
CA LYS A 480 -33.60 12.48 -5.89
C LYS A 480 -33.20 13.43 -7.02
N ASP A 481 -32.52 14.52 -6.72
CA ASP A 481 -32.21 15.62 -7.65
C ASP A 481 -30.73 15.97 -7.71
N LEU A 482 -29.89 15.27 -6.94
CA LEU A 482 -28.41 15.46 -6.82
C LEU A 482 -28.03 16.86 -6.31
N THR A 483 -28.93 17.50 -5.59
CA THR A 483 -28.60 18.75 -4.89
C THR A 483 -27.64 18.48 -3.72
N THR A 484 -26.72 19.41 -3.52
CA THR A 484 -25.69 19.31 -2.48
C THR A 484 -25.79 20.45 -1.49
N THR A 485 -25.57 20.15 -0.22
CA THR A 485 -25.48 21.14 0.85
C THR A 485 -24.21 20.92 1.64
N ARG A 486 -23.34 21.92 1.76
CA ARG A 486 -22.17 21.89 2.63
C ARG A 486 -22.61 21.91 4.09
N LEU A 487 -22.32 20.82 4.83
CA LEU A 487 -22.62 20.70 6.25
C LEU A 487 -21.45 21.13 7.13
N PHE A 488 -20.21 20.89 6.67
CA PHE A 488 -18.98 21.24 7.39
C PHE A 488 -17.85 21.47 6.37
N GLN A 489 -16.94 22.39 6.71
CA GLN A 489 -15.66 22.57 6.03
C GLN A 489 -14.60 23.02 7.02
N SER A 490 -13.39 22.47 6.88
CA SER A 490 -12.22 22.87 7.68
C SER A 490 -11.95 24.36 7.58
N GLY A 491 -11.55 24.99 8.68
CA GLY A 491 -11.13 26.39 8.74
C GLY A 491 -9.88 26.70 7.90
N ASP A 492 -9.51 27.98 7.82
CA ASP A 492 -8.37 28.43 7.02
C ASP A 492 -7.02 28.23 7.74
N ALA A 493 -7.02 28.12 9.08
CA ALA A 493 -5.82 27.99 9.92
C ALA A 493 -5.61 26.58 10.48
N GLU A 494 -6.45 25.62 10.11
CA GLU A 494 -6.45 24.27 10.64
C GLU A 494 -6.76 23.26 9.53
N TYR A 495 -6.46 22.00 9.80
CA TYR A 495 -6.85 20.88 8.95
C TYR A 495 -7.74 19.95 9.77
N GLU A 496 -9.03 19.92 9.45
CA GLU A 496 -10.01 19.18 10.23
C GLU A 496 -10.85 18.27 9.34
N GLN A 497 -10.77 16.96 9.60
CA GLN A 497 -11.44 15.93 8.81
C GLN A 497 -12.68 15.38 9.52
N PRO A 498 -13.85 15.29 8.88
CA PRO A 498 -14.99 14.54 9.36
C PRO A 498 -14.66 13.06 9.55
N LEU A 499 -14.98 12.49 10.71
CA LEU A 499 -14.74 11.09 11.03
C LEU A 499 -16.04 10.29 11.16
N ALA A 500 -17.02 10.81 11.91
CA ALA A 500 -18.30 10.14 12.11
C ALA A 500 -19.41 11.13 12.45
N VAL A 501 -20.57 10.95 11.82
CA VAL A 501 -21.80 11.66 12.19
C VAL A 501 -22.52 10.88 13.29
N LEU A 502 -23.00 11.59 14.30
CA LEU A 502 -23.72 11.07 15.44
C LEU A 502 -25.16 11.63 15.47
N ALA A 503 -26.03 11.01 16.26
CA ALA A 503 -27.37 11.52 16.48
C ALA A 503 -27.36 12.96 17.05
N GLY A 504 -28.39 13.74 16.77
CA GLY A 504 -28.54 15.11 17.25
C GLY A 504 -27.62 16.12 16.54
N ASN A 505 -27.38 15.95 15.24
CA ASN A 505 -26.56 16.85 14.43
C ASN A 505 -25.14 17.07 14.97
N ARG A 506 -24.55 16.01 15.53
CA ARG A 506 -23.18 16.02 16.07
C ARG A 506 -22.20 15.34 15.09
N LEU A 507 -20.98 15.85 15.08
CA LEU A 507 -19.89 15.36 14.23
C LEU A 507 -18.64 15.10 15.06
N VAL A 508 -18.07 13.91 14.94
CA VAL A 508 -16.71 13.64 15.41
C VAL A 508 -15.75 13.97 14.28
N THR A 509 -14.74 14.77 14.59
CA THR A 509 -13.69 15.18 13.66
C THR A 509 -12.31 14.83 14.18
N VAL A 510 -11.33 14.75 13.27
CA VAL A 510 -9.90 14.77 13.59
C VAL A 510 -9.36 16.12 13.17
N LYS A 511 -8.90 16.89 14.14
CA LYS A 511 -8.38 18.25 13.94
C LYS A 511 -6.90 18.32 14.27
N GLU A 512 -6.15 18.98 13.41
CA GLU A 512 -4.73 19.27 13.55
C GLU A 512 -4.42 20.69 13.05
N SER A 513 -3.26 21.21 13.42
CA SER A 513 -2.71 22.44 12.87
C SER A 513 -1.19 22.30 12.72
N THR A 514 -0.51 23.36 12.30
CA THR A 514 0.96 23.35 12.20
C THR A 514 1.65 23.10 13.53
N THR A 515 0.99 23.42 14.66
CA THR A 515 1.53 23.32 16.03
C THR A 515 0.86 22.24 16.88
N GLU A 516 -0.38 21.88 16.56
CA GLU A 516 -1.16 20.93 17.36
C GLU A 516 -1.29 19.58 16.63
N PRO A 517 -0.94 18.46 17.26
CA PRO A 517 -1.07 17.14 16.66
C PRO A 517 -2.54 16.76 16.46
N PRO A 518 -2.82 15.78 15.57
CA PRO A 518 -4.17 15.29 15.34
C PRO A 518 -4.86 14.86 16.66
N ASN A 519 -5.97 15.50 16.97
CA ASN A 519 -6.82 15.16 18.10
C ASN A 519 -8.28 15.04 17.67
N LEU A 520 -9.05 14.24 18.41
CA LEU A 520 -10.48 14.08 18.18
C LEU A 520 -11.28 15.20 18.86
N PHE A 521 -12.26 15.70 18.13
CA PHE A 521 -13.19 16.73 18.59
C PHE A 521 -14.64 16.30 18.36
N LEU A 522 -15.52 16.69 19.25
CA LEU A 522 -16.98 16.61 19.10
C LEU A 522 -17.50 18.00 18.75
N ARG A 523 -18.22 18.11 17.64
CA ARG A 523 -18.87 19.35 17.20
C ARG A 523 -20.38 19.18 17.23
N ASP A 524 -21.08 20.22 17.68
CA ASP A 524 -22.54 20.31 17.67
C ASP A 524 -23.01 21.21 16.50
N GLY A 525 -24.29 21.10 16.14
CA GLY A 525 -24.94 21.99 15.17
C GLY A 525 -24.55 21.78 13.72
N VAL A 526 -24.12 20.60 13.33
CA VAL A 526 -23.79 20.28 11.94
C VAL A 526 -25.00 20.47 11.03
N GLY A 527 -24.84 21.28 9.97
CA GLY A 527 -25.92 21.57 9.01
C GLY A 527 -26.91 22.66 9.44
N THR A 528 -26.72 23.32 10.58
CA THR A 528 -27.54 24.46 11.04
C THR A 528 -26.99 25.84 10.61
N GLY A 529 -25.87 25.85 9.87
CA GLY A 529 -25.16 27.10 9.51
C GLY A 529 -24.25 27.66 10.62
N GLN A 530 -24.33 27.10 11.82
CA GLN A 530 -23.49 27.45 12.96
C GLN A 530 -22.80 26.17 13.49
N CYS A 531 -21.68 25.81 12.89
CA CYS A 531 -20.84 24.75 13.45
C CYS A 531 -20.03 25.31 14.64
N VAL A 532 -20.47 25.04 15.85
CA VAL A 532 -19.86 25.57 17.09
C VAL A 532 -18.48 24.94 17.34
N THR A 533 -17.62 25.66 18.04
CA THR A 533 -16.30 25.21 18.52
C THR A 533 -16.43 23.88 19.24
N GLY A 534 -15.67 22.87 18.76
CA GLY A 534 -15.77 21.51 19.28
C GLY A 534 -15.13 21.31 20.65
N ILE A 535 -15.64 20.33 21.40
CA ILE A 535 -15.02 19.84 22.64
C ILE A 535 -13.95 18.83 22.28
N ALA A 536 -12.72 19.01 22.80
CA ALA A 536 -11.64 18.05 22.59
C ALA A 536 -11.94 16.70 23.27
N LEU A 537 -12.02 15.64 22.49
CA LEU A 537 -12.19 14.27 22.99
C LEU A 537 -10.86 13.60 23.33
N THR A 538 -9.76 14.03 22.73
CA THR A 538 -8.40 13.55 23.03
C THR A 538 -7.45 14.74 23.24
N LYS A 539 -6.32 14.48 23.91
CA LYS A 539 -5.28 15.49 24.21
C LYS A 539 -3.90 14.87 23.97
N PHE A 540 -3.67 14.36 22.75
CA PHE A 540 -2.37 13.80 22.38
C PHE A 540 -1.32 14.90 22.32
N LYS A 541 -0.14 14.59 22.84
CA LYS A 541 1.00 15.51 22.84
C LYS A 541 1.83 15.33 21.57
N ASP A 542 2.51 16.39 21.17
CA ASP A 542 3.49 16.35 20.08
C ASP A 542 4.67 15.44 20.43
N PRO A 543 4.90 14.35 19.68
CA PRO A 543 6.03 13.45 19.91
C PRO A 543 7.35 13.99 19.35
N THR A 544 7.31 15.03 18.50
CA THR A 544 8.46 15.55 17.75
C THR A 544 8.47 17.09 17.71
N PRO A 545 8.54 17.77 18.90
CA PRO A 545 8.43 19.24 19.00
C PRO A 545 9.54 19.98 18.22
N GLN A 546 10.69 19.35 17.99
CA GLN A 546 11.79 19.90 17.19
C GLN A 546 11.39 20.19 15.75
N LEU A 547 10.38 19.49 15.20
CA LEU A 547 9.87 19.74 13.85
C LEU A 547 9.06 21.05 13.74
N ARG A 548 8.64 21.65 14.86
CA ARG A 548 7.85 22.92 14.84
C ARG A 548 8.67 24.12 14.38
N LYS A 549 9.99 23.99 14.37
CA LYS A 549 10.92 25.06 13.90
C LYS A 549 11.20 24.99 12.39
N ILE A 550 10.73 23.97 11.69
CA ILE A 550 10.93 23.80 10.26
C ILE A 550 9.96 24.73 9.52
N ARG A 551 10.51 25.57 8.63
CA ARG A 551 9.69 26.34 7.69
C ARG A 551 9.23 25.44 6.56
N ARG A 552 7.91 25.43 6.27
CA ARG A 552 7.30 24.67 5.19
C ARG A 552 6.45 25.59 4.33
N GLU A 553 6.60 25.48 3.02
CA GLU A 553 5.88 26.31 2.05
C GLU A 553 5.46 25.47 0.82
N LEU A 554 4.25 25.68 0.33
CA LEU A 554 3.81 25.17 -0.96
C LEU A 554 4.19 26.15 -2.06
N VAL A 555 5.06 25.72 -2.96
CA VAL A 555 5.54 26.53 -4.08
C VAL A 555 4.87 26.04 -5.36
N THR A 556 4.24 26.94 -6.09
CA THR A 556 3.57 26.67 -7.37
C THR A 556 4.19 27.47 -8.50
N PHE A 557 4.32 26.89 -9.68
CA PHE A 557 4.92 27.52 -10.86
C PHE A 557 4.46 26.79 -12.12
N LYS A 558 4.92 27.25 -13.28
CA LYS A 558 4.54 26.65 -14.57
C LYS A 558 5.77 26.15 -15.32
N ARG A 559 5.63 25.01 -15.95
CA ARG A 559 6.54 24.51 -16.96
C ARG A 559 6.41 25.37 -18.24
N ALA A 560 7.41 25.36 -19.11
CA ALA A 560 7.47 26.20 -20.32
C ALA A 560 6.26 26.01 -21.27
N ASP A 561 5.67 24.81 -21.28
CA ASP A 561 4.46 24.51 -22.08
C ASP A 561 3.15 24.83 -21.34
N GLY A 562 3.20 25.48 -20.19
CA GLY A 562 2.05 25.92 -19.42
C GLY A 562 1.51 24.92 -18.41
N VAL A 563 2.06 23.69 -18.33
CA VAL A 563 1.66 22.70 -17.31
C VAL A 563 2.04 23.23 -15.93
N GLU A 564 1.07 23.25 -15.01
CA GLU A 564 1.29 23.68 -13.63
C GLU A 564 2.07 22.62 -12.85
N LEU A 565 3.06 23.08 -12.08
CA LEU A 565 3.90 22.27 -11.21
C LEU A 565 3.87 22.80 -9.78
N SER A 566 4.26 21.94 -8.84
CA SER A 566 4.43 22.36 -7.44
C SER A 566 5.45 21.48 -6.72
N PHE A 567 5.94 21.98 -5.60
CA PHE A 567 6.65 21.20 -4.58
C PHE A 567 6.39 21.81 -3.20
N TRP A 568 6.59 20.97 -2.18
CA TRP A 568 6.67 21.44 -0.82
C TRP A 568 8.11 21.73 -0.47
N LEU A 569 8.45 23.00 -0.23
CA LEU A 569 9.77 23.42 0.24
C LEU A 569 9.82 23.28 1.77
N TYR A 570 10.83 22.53 2.25
CA TYR A 570 11.17 22.42 3.65
C TYR A 570 12.57 23.00 3.89
N LEU A 571 12.65 24.01 4.76
CA LEU A 571 13.91 24.64 5.16
C LEU A 571 14.28 24.21 6.59
N PRO A 572 15.58 24.02 6.88
CA PRO A 572 16.04 23.51 8.16
C PRO A 572 15.71 24.47 9.33
N PRO A 573 15.65 23.95 10.58
CA PRO A 573 15.33 24.75 11.76
C PRO A 573 16.27 25.94 12.03
N ASP A 574 17.50 25.83 11.53
CA ASP A 574 18.56 26.86 11.68
C ASP A 574 18.69 27.78 10.44
N TYR A 575 17.77 27.67 9.48
CA TYR A 575 17.76 28.54 8.29
C TYR A 575 17.55 30.00 8.66
N LYS A 576 18.34 30.88 8.06
CA LYS A 576 18.21 32.33 8.18
C LYS A 576 17.85 32.93 6.82
N GLU A 577 17.00 33.94 6.85
CA GLU A 577 16.59 34.64 5.63
C GLU A 577 17.80 35.18 4.85
N GLY A 578 17.81 34.96 3.53
CA GLY A 578 18.90 35.35 2.64
C GLY A 578 20.03 34.33 2.50
N GLU A 579 20.04 33.25 3.29
CA GLU A 579 20.99 32.15 3.08
C GLU A 579 20.51 31.24 1.93
N LYS A 580 21.48 30.68 1.19
CA LYS A 580 21.22 29.64 0.21
C LYS A 580 21.63 28.27 0.75
N ARG A 581 20.73 27.31 0.80
CA ARG A 581 20.99 25.95 1.31
C ARG A 581 21.16 24.95 0.16
N PRO A 582 22.11 24.01 0.24
CA PRO A 582 22.11 22.86 -0.65
C PRO A 582 20.83 22.05 -0.44
N ALA A 583 20.33 21.42 -1.51
CA ALA A 583 19.02 20.81 -1.42
C ALA A 583 18.91 19.45 -2.11
N LEU A 584 17.90 18.71 -1.70
CA LEU A 584 17.45 17.48 -2.34
C LEU A 584 16.07 17.68 -2.97
N VAL A 585 15.96 17.47 -4.28
CA VAL A 585 14.66 17.31 -4.97
C VAL A 585 14.21 15.86 -4.83
N TRP A 586 13.06 15.64 -4.19
CA TRP A 586 12.49 14.29 -4.03
C TRP A 586 11.16 14.20 -4.76
N ALA A 587 11.11 13.33 -5.78
CA ALA A 587 9.98 13.30 -6.70
C ALA A 587 9.56 11.87 -7.09
N TYR A 588 8.34 11.78 -7.63
CA TYR A 588 7.74 10.56 -8.15
C TYR A 588 6.90 10.90 -9.39
N PRO A 589 7.23 10.39 -10.59
CA PRO A 589 6.48 10.69 -11.80
C PRO A 589 5.06 10.13 -11.77
N GLN A 590 4.16 10.83 -12.46
CA GLN A 590 2.81 10.36 -12.70
C GLN A 590 2.36 10.72 -14.11
N GLU A 591 1.65 9.81 -14.76
CA GLU A 591 1.10 10.00 -16.09
C GLU A 591 -0.33 10.57 -15.99
N PHE A 592 -0.62 11.52 -16.90
CA PHE A 592 -1.89 12.21 -17.00
C PHE A 592 -2.37 12.23 -18.45
N THR A 593 -3.69 12.19 -18.64
CA THR A 593 -4.32 12.30 -19.96
C THR A 593 -4.43 13.75 -20.42
N ASP A 594 -4.40 14.70 -19.48
CA ASP A 594 -4.50 16.14 -19.75
C ASP A 594 -3.73 16.96 -18.70
N GLY A 595 -3.31 18.17 -19.12
CA GLY A 595 -2.55 19.07 -18.27
C GLY A 595 -3.35 19.73 -17.16
N SER A 596 -4.68 19.79 -17.25
CA SER A 596 -5.53 20.49 -16.27
C SER A 596 -5.61 19.76 -14.95
N THR A 597 -5.52 18.41 -14.97
CA THR A 597 -5.49 17.60 -13.77
C THR A 597 -4.06 17.37 -13.25
N ALA A 598 -3.05 17.50 -14.11
CA ALA A 598 -1.64 17.29 -13.77
C ALA A 598 -1.12 18.29 -12.72
N GLY A 599 -1.58 19.54 -12.77
CA GLY A 599 -1.17 20.61 -11.86
C GLY A 599 -2.01 20.75 -10.59
N GLN A 600 -3.02 19.88 -10.40
CA GLN A 600 -3.89 20.02 -9.23
C GLN A 600 -3.14 19.62 -7.95
N ILE A 601 -3.20 20.51 -6.97
CA ILE A 601 -2.49 20.41 -5.70
C ILE A 601 -3.14 19.39 -4.78
N SER A 602 -2.32 18.72 -3.96
CA SER A 602 -2.75 17.91 -2.83
C SER A 602 -1.99 18.31 -1.55
N GLY A 603 -2.60 18.03 -0.40
CA GLY A 603 -2.06 18.39 0.89
C GLY A 603 -2.47 19.79 1.34
N SER A 604 -2.09 20.15 2.56
CA SER A 604 -2.42 21.43 3.19
C SER A 604 -1.25 21.96 4.00
N ALA A 605 -1.03 23.28 3.93
CA ALA A 605 -0.05 23.95 4.77
C ALA A 605 -0.38 23.87 6.27
N ASN A 606 -1.65 23.64 6.59
CA ASN A 606 -2.15 23.57 7.97
C ASN A 606 -1.98 22.20 8.65
N ARG A 607 -1.48 21.20 7.92
CA ARG A 607 -1.26 19.86 8.51
C ARG A 607 -0.11 19.88 9.51
N PHE A 608 -0.25 19.09 10.56
CA PHE A 608 0.81 18.82 11.51
C PHE A 608 1.99 18.12 10.80
N ALA A 609 3.19 18.71 10.91
CA ALA A 609 4.38 18.11 10.33
C ALA A 609 4.81 16.89 11.16
N SER A 610 4.68 15.70 10.57
CA SER A 610 5.14 14.42 11.10
C SER A 610 5.86 13.68 9.97
N PHE A 611 7.11 13.30 10.19
CA PHE A 611 7.92 12.66 9.17
C PHE A 611 7.88 11.14 9.34
N PRO A 612 7.51 10.39 8.28
CA PRO A 612 7.71 8.94 8.29
C PRO A 612 9.18 8.58 8.52
N PRO A 613 9.48 7.45 9.16
CA PRO A 613 10.87 7.08 9.49
C PRO A 613 11.83 7.07 8.27
N LEU A 614 11.37 6.57 7.13
CA LEU A 614 12.17 6.48 5.89
C LEU A 614 12.06 7.75 5.02
N SER A 615 11.43 8.82 5.51
CA SER A 615 11.24 10.05 4.74
C SER A 615 12.56 10.78 4.46
N PRO A 616 12.78 11.31 3.24
CA PRO A 616 13.92 12.19 2.94
C PRO A 616 13.82 13.52 3.71
N LEU A 617 12.63 13.88 4.20
CA LEU A 617 12.41 15.08 5.02
C LEU A 617 13.24 15.08 6.31
N ASN A 618 13.67 13.91 6.80
CA ASN A 618 14.53 13.82 7.97
C ASN A 618 15.88 14.54 7.75
N LEU A 619 16.36 14.67 6.50
CA LEU A 619 17.60 15.38 6.14
C LEU A 619 17.56 16.89 6.41
N VAL A 620 16.35 17.45 6.58
CA VAL A 620 16.18 18.84 7.00
C VAL A 620 16.83 19.08 8.37
N MET A 621 16.84 18.05 9.25
CA MET A 621 17.48 18.12 10.56
C MET A 621 19.01 18.19 10.48
N ASP A 622 19.60 17.71 9.37
CA ASP A 622 21.04 17.82 9.10
C ASP A 622 21.42 19.15 8.44
N GLY A 623 20.43 20.00 8.09
CA GLY A 623 20.64 21.34 7.55
C GLY A 623 20.43 21.47 6.03
N TYR A 624 20.03 20.41 5.34
CA TYR A 624 19.68 20.46 3.93
C TYR A 624 18.25 20.96 3.73
N ALA A 625 18.01 21.72 2.66
CA ALA A 625 16.66 21.95 2.20
C ALA A 625 16.12 20.73 1.45
N VAL A 626 14.82 20.50 1.49
CA VAL A 626 14.17 19.42 0.75
C VAL A 626 12.97 19.97 -0.03
N LEU A 627 13.00 19.78 -1.35
CA LEU A 627 11.86 20.01 -2.24
C LEU A 627 11.12 18.68 -2.37
N SER A 628 10.13 18.48 -1.48
CA SER A 628 9.40 17.21 -1.37
C SER A 628 8.16 17.21 -2.25
N ASP A 629 7.75 16.01 -2.65
CA ASP A 629 6.57 15.81 -3.50
C ASP A 629 6.60 16.71 -4.75
N ALA A 630 7.83 16.95 -5.26
CA ALA A 630 8.02 17.73 -6.48
C ALA A 630 7.29 17.04 -7.63
N THR A 631 6.33 17.75 -8.21
CA THR A 631 5.48 17.18 -9.25
C THR A 631 6.27 16.91 -10.52
N MET A 632 6.14 15.69 -11.05
CA MET A 632 6.80 15.22 -12.27
C MET A 632 5.78 14.64 -13.25
N PRO A 633 4.82 15.44 -13.73
CA PRO A 633 3.79 14.97 -14.64
C PRO A 633 4.36 14.60 -16.01
N VAL A 634 3.87 13.49 -16.56
CA VAL A 634 4.02 13.12 -17.97
C VAL A 634 2.64 13.14 -18.58
N VAL A 635 2.38 14.08 -19.51
CA VAL A 635 1.05 14.36 -20.06
C VAL A 635 0.98 13.89 -21.50
N GLY A 636 -0.05 13.10 -21.82
CA GLY A 636 -0.25 12.63 -23.19
C GLY A 636 -1.33 11.55 -23.34
N ASP A 637 -1.46 11.04 -24.56
CA ASP A 637 -2.36 9.93 -24.85
C ASP A 637 -1.97 8.69 -24.02
N PRO A 638 -2.90 8.02 -23.35
CA PRO A 638 -2.61 6.89 -22.47
C PRO A 638 -1.87 5.71 -23.12
N LYS A 639 -1.91 5.59 -24.48
CA LYS A 639 -1.20 4.53 -25.18
C LYS A 639 0.25 4.89 -25.48
N THR A 640 0.56 6.17 -25.61
CA THR A 640 1.87 6.67 -26.08
C THR A 640 2.50 7.68 -25.13
N VAL A 641 1.94 7.90 -23.95
CA VAL A 641 2.39 8.89 -22.97
C VAL A 641 3.89 8.72 -22.63
N ASN A 642 4.38 7.49 -22.62
CA ASN A 642 5.78 7.20 -22.31
C ASN A 642 6.76 7.49 -23.46
N ASP A 643 6.29 7.75 -24.69
CA ASP A 643 7.17 8.10 -25.81
C ASP A 643 7.95 9.41 -25.55
N SER A 644 7.37 10.32 -24.78
CA SER A 644 7.94 11.60 -24.37
C SER A 644 8.35 11.68 -22.89
N PHE A 645 8.48 10.53 -22.21
CA PHE A 645 8.76 10.51 -20.76
C PHE A 645 10.04 11.25 -20.39
N VAL A 646 11.18 10.95 -21.05
CA VAL A 646 12.47 11.55 -20.74
C VAL A 646 12.46 13.05 -20.96
N GLU A 647 11.89 13.51 -22.06
CA GLU A 647 11.75 14.92 -22.39
C GLU A 647 10.93 15.66 -21.34
N GLN A 648 9.78 15.08 -20.93
CA GLN A 648 8.89 15.73 -19.99
C GLN A 648 9.47 15.77 -18.57
N ILE A 649 10.11 14.72 -18.07
CA ILE A 649 10.78 14.77 -16.76
C ILE A 649 11.94 15.76 -16.76
N THR A 650 12.65 15.90 -17.89
CA THR A 650 13.71 16.92 -18.06
C THR A 650 13.14 18.34 -18.01
N MET A 651 12.02 18.59 -18.70
CA MET A 651 11.33 19.89 -18.64
C MET A 651 10.86 20.22 -17.22
N ASN A 652 10.30 19.20 -16.50
CA ASN A 652 9.90 19.35 -15.12
C ASN A 652 11.09 19.69 -14.21
N ALA A 653 12.21 18.96 -14.35
CA ALA A 653 13.40 19.19 -13.55
C ALA A 653 13.98 20.61 -13.78
N ARG A 654 14.05 21.08 -15.03
CA ARG A 654 14.47 22.46 -15.33
C ARG A 654 13.58 23.49 -14.67
N ALA A 655 12.25 23.35 -14.80
CA ALA A 655 11.31 24.29 -14.21
C ALA A 655 11.38 24.30 -12.66
N ILE A 656 11.65 23.14 -12.02
CA ILE A 656 11.89 23.07 -10.56
C ILE A 656 13.17 23.82 -10.18
N ILE A 657 14.25 23.67 -10.94
CA ILE A 657 15.54 24.34 -10.69
C ILE A 657 15.40 25.84 -10.87
N ASP A 658 14.78 26.29 -11.96
CA ASP A 658 14.56 27.72 -12.26
C ASP A 658 13.73 28.36 -11.12
N LYS A 659 12.68 27.68 -10.66
CA LYS A 659 11.89 28.16 -9.52
C LYS A 659 12.66 28.15 -8.21
N ALA A 660 13.48 27.15 -7.96
CA ALA A 660 14.32 27.08 -6.77
C ALA A 660 15.36 28.24 -6.73
N ASP A 661 15.91 28.61 -7.89
CA ASP A 661 16.84 29.76 -7.99
C ASP A 661 16.12 31.10 -7.75
N GLU A 662 14.90 31.25 -8.32
CA GLU A 662 14.05 32.44 -8.12
C GLU A 662 13.72 32.66 -6.63
N LEU A 663 13.49 31.58 -5.86
CA LEU A 663 13.20 31.67 -4.42
C LEU A 663 14.39 32.24 -3.61
N GLY A 664 15.61 32.14 -4.09
CA GLY A 664 16.78 32.67 -3.43
C GLY A 664 17.24 31.93 -2.16
N SER A 665 16.48 30.94 -1.70
CA SER A 665 16.79 30.13 -0.50
C SER A 665 17.57 28.83 -0.81
N ILE A 666 17.68 28.45 -2.10
CA ILE A 666 18.31 27.22 -2.55
C ILE A 666 19.57 27.52 -3.34
N ASP A 667 20.65 26.80 -3.03
CA ASP A 667 21.85 26.79 -3.84
C ASP A 667 21.72 25.76 -4.97
N THR A 668 21.29 26.24 -6.14
CA THR A 668 21.07 25.40 -7.31
C THR A 668 22.33 24.77 -7.88
N LYS A 669 23.53 25.23 -7.46
CA LYS A 669 24.80 24.57 -7.78
C LYS A 669 25.11 23.37 -6.90
N ARG A 670 24.44 23.26 -5.75
CA ARG A 670 24.54 22.15 -4.78
C ARG A 670 23.19 21.46 -4.65
N LEU A 671 22.68 20.91 -5.76
CA LEU A 671 21.36 20.27 -5.83
C LEU A 671 21.49 18.79 -6.17
N ALA A 672 20.86 17.93 -5.38
CA ALA A 672 20.73 16.51 -5.65
C ALA A 672 19.30 16.18 -6.07
N VAL A 673 19.13 15.05 -6.78
CA VAL A 673 17.82 14.48 -7.11
C VAL A 673 17.69 13.08 -6.51
N GLY A 674 16.50 12.73 -6.06
CA GLY A 674 16.26 11.39 -5.52
C GLY A 674 14.81 10.95 -5.63
N GLY A 675 14.63 9.65 -5.41
CA GLY A 675 13.33 9.04 -5.41
C GLY A 675 13.36 7.57 -4.98
N HIS A 676 12.17 7.05 -4.76
CA HIS A 676 11.95 5.64 -4.43
C HIS A 676 11.13 4.98 -5.55
N SER A 677 11.40 3.70 -5.86
CA SER A 677 10.63 2.95 -6.85
C SER A 677 10.64 3.64 -8.24
N TYR A 678 9.50 4.09 -8.74
CA TYR A 678 9.41 4.84 -10.00
C TYR A 678 10.11 6.21 -9.92
N GLY A 679 10.21 6.81 -8.73
CA GLY A 679 11.04 7.99 -8.48
C GLY A 679 12.54 7.69 -8.59
N ALA A 680 13.00 6.51 -8.19
CA ALA A 680 14.39 6.08 -8.39
C ALA A 680 14.69 5.87 -9.89
N PHE A 681 13.77 5.29 -10.62
CA PHE A 681 13.84 5.16 -12.07
C PHE A 681 13.95 6.53 -12.76
N MET A 682 13.11 7.50 -12.37
CA MET A 682 13.18 8.88 -12.82
C MET A 682 14.54 9.50 -12.51
N THR A 683 15.03 9.35 -11.28
CA THR A 683 16.33 9.88 -10.83
C THR A 683 17.45 9.43 -11.76
N VAL A 684 17.55 8.12 -12.03
CA VAL A 684 18.63 7.59 -12.88
C VAL A 684 18.45 8.00 -14.35
N ASN A 685 17.21 8.15 -14.85
CA ASN A 685 16.96 8.69 -16.18
C ASN A 685 17.39 10.15 -16.30
N LEU A 686 17.15 10.98 -15.27
CA LEU A 686 17.60 12.39 -15.26
C LEU A 686 19.13 12.48 -15.32
N LEU A 687 19.83 11.63 -14.54
CA LEU A 687 21.31 11.60 -14.57
C LEU A 687 21.88 11.02 -15.89
N ALA A 688 21.15 10.09 -16.51
CA ALA A 688 21.57 9.49 -17.76
C ALA A 688 21.42 10.43 -18.98
N HIS A 689 20.51 11.40 -18.89
CA HIS A 689 20.13 12.25 -20.03
C HIS A 689 20.36 13.75 -19.80
N THR A 690 20.84 14.17 -18.61
CA THR A 690 21.05 15.58 -18.26
C THR A 690 22.20 15.74 -17.27
N ASP A 691 22.80 16.92 -17.20
CA ASP A 691 23.81 17.35 -16.21
C ASP A 691 23.18 18.33 -15.18
N LEU A 692 21.89 18.19 -14.86
CA LEU A 692 21.15 19.18 -14.06
C LEU A 692 21.44 19.09 -12.55
N PHE A 693 21.95 17.97 -12.07
CA PHE A 693 22.12 17.70 -10.64
C PHE A 693 23.59 17.36 -10.31
N LYS A 694 23.98 17.50 -9.05
CA LYS A 694 25.33 17.18 -8.57
C LYS A 694 25.47 15.76 -8.03
N ALA A 695 24.36 15.14 -7.63
CA ALA A 695 24.34 13.78 -7.10
C ALA A 695 22.95 13.19 -7.21
N GLY A 696 22.86 11.85 -7.19
CA GLY A 696 21.62 11.10 -7.18
C GLY A 696 21.46 10.18 -5.99
N ILE A 697 20.21 9.96 -5.57
CA ILE A 697 19.81 8.97 -4.54
C ILE A 697 18.63 8.17 -5.08
N ALA A 698 18.84 6.87 -5.36
CA ALA A 698 17.84 6.01 -5.97
C ALA A 698 17.58 4.77 -5.10
N ARG A 699 16.33 4.62 -4.62
CA ARG A 699 15.95 3.54 -3.72
C ARG A 699 14.98 2.57 -4.42
N SER A 700 15.31 1.27 -4.45
CA SER A 700 14.48 0.16 -4.97
C SER A 700 13.86 0.44 -6.35
N GLY A 701 14.66 0.89 -7.32
CA GLY A 701 14.19 1.23 -8.66
C GLY A 701 14.28 0.06 -9.65
N ALA A 702 13.67 0.25 -10.83
CA ALA A 702 13.78 -0.64 -11.98
C ALA A 702 14.46 0.10 -13.14
N TYR A 703 15.68 -0.25 -13.45
CA TYR A 703 16.55 0.54 -14.33
C TYR A 703 16.74 -0.07 -15.72
N ASN A 704 16.30 -1.31 -15.93
CA ASN A 704 16.27 -1.99 -17.22
C ASN A 704 14.86 -2.50 -17.52
N ARG A 705 14.13 -1.82 -18.40
CA ARG A 705 12.74 -2.13 -18.74
C ARG A 705 12.60 -3.37 -19.60
N THR A 706 13.68 -3.86 -20.19
CA THR A 706 13.64 -5.15 -20.92
C THR A 706 13.35 -6.33 -19.97
N LEU A 707 13.60 -6.16 -18.65
CA LEU A 707 13.24 -7.14 -17.61
C LEU A 707 11.75 -7.07 -17.19
N THR A 708 11.00 -6.11 -17.71
CA THR A 708 9.55 -5.97 -17.49
C THR A 708 8.83 -5.89 -18.85
N PRO A 709 8.91 -6.93 -19.71
CA PRO A 709 8.58 -6.84 -21.15
C PRO A 709 7.08 -6.70 -21.43
N PHE A 710 6.21 -6.91 -20.44
CA PHE A 710 4.75 -6.81 -20.58
C PHE A 710 4.19 -5.64 -19.77
N GLY A 711 4.75 -4.45 -19.98
CA GLY A 711 4.27 -3.22 -19.37
C GLY A 711 4.88 -2.90 -18.01
N PHE A 712 4.83 -1.61 -17.68
CA PHE A 712 5.26 -1.05 -16.38
C PHE A 712 4.55 0.30 -16.18
N GLN A 713 4.15 0.59 -14.97
CA GLN A 713 3.40 1.80 -14.63
C GLN A 713 2.22 2.02 -15.62
N ALA A 714 2.19 3.12 -16.34
CA ALA A 714 1.18 3.41 -17.36
C ALA A 714 1.52 2.83 -18.75
N GLU A 715 2.71 2.23 -18.97
CA GLU A 715 3.04 1.59 -20.25
C GLU A 715 2.24 0.30 -20.41
N ARG A 716 1.45 0.23 -21.49
CA ARG A 716 0.50 -0.84 -21.78
C ARG A 716 0.92 -1.71 -22.95
N ARG A 717 1.91 -1.24 -23.72
CA ARG A 717 2.48 -1.99 -24.85
C ARG A 717 3.56 -2.93 -24.34
N SER A 718 3.68 -4.07 -24.95
CA SER A 718 4.80 -4.97 -24.71
C SER A 718 6.12 -4.41 -25.27
N LEU A 719 7.24 -4.95 -24.83
CA LEU A 719 8.56 -4.64 -25.39
C LEU A 719 8.60 -4.76 -26.92
N TRP A 720 7.93 -5.75 -27.48
CA TRP A 720 7.94 -6.00 -28.93
C TRP A 720 7.06 -5.02 -29.71
N GLU A 721 6.03 -4.45 -29.06
CA GLU A 721 5.16 -3.42 -29.66
C GLU A 721 5.77 -2.01 -29.56
N ALA A 722 6.61 -1.74 -28.54
CA ALA A 722 7.18 -0.42 -28.28
C ALA A 722 8.69 -0.48 -27.95
N ARG A 723 9.45 -1.25 -28.73
CA ARG A 723 10.86 -1.53 -28.47
C ARG A 723 11.70 -0.30 -28.16
N ASP A 724 11.57 0.75 -28.97
CA ASP A 724 12.39 1.96 -28.82
C ASP A 724 12.08 2.69 -27.53
N VAL A 725 10.82 2.68 -27.06
CA VAL A 725 10.41 3.23 -25.79
C VAL A 725 11.06 2.47 -24.63
N TYR A 726 11.01 1.13 -24.66
CA TYR A 726 11.63 0.32 -23.61
C TYR A 726 13.15 0.52 -23.53
N LEU A 727 13.83 0.64 -24.68
CA LEU A 727 15.28 0.90 -24.70
C LEU A 727 15.57 2.31 -24.20
N LYS A 728 14.89 3.33 -24.72
CA LYS A 728 15.05 4.73 -24.30
C LYS A 728 14.82 4.92 -22.80
N LEU A 729 13.82 4.25 -22.25
CA LEU A 729 13.47 4.31 -20.82
C LEU A 729 14.28 3.37 -19.92
N SER A 730 15.31 2.71 -20.44
CA SER A 730 16.21 1.87 -19.66
C SER A 730 17.52 2.61 -19.36
N PRO A 731 17.64 3.36 -18.25
CA PRO A 731 18.86 4.13 -17.96
C PRO A 731 20.09 3.22 -17.78
N PHE A 732 19.90 1.93 -17.50
CA PHE A 732 20.97 0.94 -17.55
C PHE A 732 21.75 0.97 -18.87
N LEU A 733 21.09 1.19 -20.02
CA LEU A 733 21.71 1.26 -21.35
C LEU A 733 22.54 2.54 -21.57
N TYR A 734 22.42 3.52 -20.70
CA TYR A 734 23.09 4.81 -20.73
C TYR A 734 24.06 4.98 -19.56
N ALA A 735 24.42 3.89 -18.86
CA ALA A 735 25.27 3.92 -17.68
C ALA A 735 26.62 4.66 -17.90
N GLN A 736 27.18 4.58 -19.12
CA GLN A 736 28.42 5.29 -19.49
C GLN A 736 28.25 6.82 -19.58
N GLN A 737 27.01 7.32 -19.63
CA GLN A 737 26.71 8.76 -19.68
C GLN A 737 26.53 9.36 -18.26
N ILE A 738 26.26 8.53 -17.27
CA ILE A 738 26.06 8.98 -15.87
C ILE A 738 27.41 9.32 -15.26
N LYS A 739 27.65 10.61 -15.05
CA LYS A 739 28.89 11.14 -14.47
C LYS A 739 28.76 11.51 -13.00
N GLU A 740 27.56 11.83 -12.58
CA GLU A 740 27.23 12.25 -11.24
C GLU A 740 27.30 11.07 -10.26
N PRO A 741 27.77 11.30 -9.02
CA PRO A 741 27.74 10.30 -7.96
C PRO A 741 26.32 9.79 -7.70
N LEU A 742 26.14 8.46 -7.64
CA LEU A 742 24.83 7.82 -7.44
C LEU A 742 24.85 6.87 -6.26
N LEU A 743 24.00 7.15 -5.25
CA LEU A 743 23.69 6.23 -4.16
C LEU A 743 22.52 5.34 -4.56
N LEU A 744 22.75 4.02 -4.55
CA LEU A 744 21.76 2.99 -4.78
C LEU A 744 21.46 2.25 -3.47
N THR A 745 20.20 2.13 -3.07
CA THR A 745 19.82 1.27 -1.97
C THR A 745 18.71 0.31 -2.42
N HIS A 746 18.73 -0.94 -1.93
CA HIS A 746 17.70 -1.94 -2.29
C HIS A 746 17.48 -2.96 -1.18
N GLY A 747 16.23 -3.34 -0.93
CA GLY A 747 15.91 -4.44 -0.04
C GLY A 747 16.15 -5.80 -0.72
N GLU A 748 16.91 -6.69 -0.09
CA GLU A 748 17.21 -8.03 -0.66
C GLU A 748 15.96 -8.87 -0.88
N ALA A 749 14.93 -8.60 -0.10
CA ALA A 749 13.66 -9.27 -0.18
C ALA A 749 12.58 -8.44 -0.91
N ASP A 750 12.98 -7.53 -1.82
CA ASP A 750 12.02 -6.73 -2.59
C ASP A 750 11.04 -7.64 -3.34
N ASN A 751 9.75 -7.47 -3.05
CA ASN A 751 8.65 -8.26 -3.60
C ASN A 751 7.72 -7.46 -4.52
N ASN A 752 8.11 -6.26 -4.89
CA ASN A 752 7.34 -5.47 -5.84
C ASN A 752 7.65 -5.91 -7.28
N SER A 753 6.61 -6.12 -8.07
CA SER A 753 6.76 -6.57 -9.46
C SER A 753 7.62 -5.60 -10.28
N GLY A 754 8.68 -6.12 -10.89
CA GLY A 754 9.58 -5.39 -11.78
C GLY A 754 10.73 -4.63 -11.10
N THR A 755 10.74 -4.48 -9.77
CA THR A 755 11.81 -3.81 -9.00
C THR A 755 12.69 -4.79 -8.24
N PHE A 756 12.93 -5.96 -8.78
CA PHE A 756 13.78 -6.96 -8.11
C PHE A 756 15.22 -6.47 -7.88
N PRO A 757 15.92 -6.95 -6.85
CA PRO A 757 17.30 -6.55 -6.53
C PRO A 757 18.27 -6.59 -7.70
N ILE A 758 18.08 -7.55 -8.62
CA ILE A 758 18.87 -7.69 -9.85
C ILE A 758 18.92 -6.39 -10.69
N GLN A 759 17.86 -5.56 -10.64
CA GLN A 759 17.83 -4.28 -11.34
C GLN A 759 18.96 -3.35 -10.84
N THR A 760 19.11 -3.25 -9.53
CA THR A 760 20.13 -2.41 -8.89
C THR A 760 21.51 -3.03 -9.01
N GLU A 761 21.65 -4.33 -8.81
CA GLU A 761 22.91 -5.06 -8.93
C GLU A 761 23.54 -4.87 -10.32
N ARG A 762 22.72 -5.00 -11.37
CA ARG A 762 23.20 -4.83 -12.75
C ARG A 762 23.52 -3.39 -13.08
N LEU A 763 22.74 -2.41 -12.59
CA LEU A 763 23.07 -1.01 -12.76
C LEU A 763 24.38 -0.65 -12.03
N TYR A 764 24.59 -1.13 -10.79
CA TYR A 764 25.84 -0.94 -10.06
C TYR A 764 27.05 -1.46 -10.86
N GLN A 765 26.96 -2.69 -11.40
CA GLN A 765 28.02 -3.28 -12.22
C GLN A 765 28.31 -2.47 -13.47
N ALA A 766 27.25 -1.99 -14.15
CA ALA A 766 27.39 -1.18 -15.35
C ALA A 766 28.07 0.16 -15.07
N LEU A 767 27.68 0.84 -13.99
CA LEU A 767 28.28 2.11 -13.58
C LEU A 767 29.75 1.92 -13.17
N ALA A 768 30.03 0.96 -12.31
CA ALA A 768 31.39 0.65 -11.87
C ALA A 768 32.29 0.25 -13.04
N GLY A 769 31.79 -0.56 -13.96
CA GLY A 769 32.52 -0.98 -15.16
C GLY A 769 32.84 0.17 -16.13
N ASN A 770 32.04 1.25 -16.13
CA ASN A 770 32.28 2.46 -16.91
C ASN A 770 33.05 3.57 -16.11
N GLY A 771 33.54 3.27 -14.89
CA GLY A 771 34.27 4.21 -14.06
C GLY A 771 33.41 5.26 -13.36
N GLY A 772 32.08 5.04 -13.26
CA GLY A 772 31.16 5.92 -12.57
C GLY A 772 31.31 5.87 -11.04
N THR A 773 31.04 6.99 -10.38
CA THR A 773 31.03 7.08 -8.92
C THR A 773 29.70 6.54 -8.39
N VAL A 774 29.71 5.33 -7.84
CA VAL A 774 28.49 4.65 -7.40
C VAL A 774 28.72 3.94 -6.06
N ARG A 775 27.72 4.01 -5.18
CA ARG A 775 27.62 3.25 -3.94
C ARG A 775 26.34 2.43 -3.93
N TYR A 776 26.44 1.14 -3.66
CA TYR A 776 25.29 0.24 -3.54
C TYR A 776 25.21 -0.32 -2.12
N VAL A 777 24.03 -0.17 -1.52
CA VAL A 777 23.69 -0.67 -0.19
C VAL A 777 22.54 -1.68 -0.32
N SER A 778 22.86 -2.95 -0.10
CA SER A 778 21.88 -4.04 -0.01
C SER A 778 21.41 -4.19 1.43
N LEU A 779 20.09 -4.26 1.63
CA LEU A 779 19.47 -4.30 2.97
C LEU A 779 18.87 -5.69 3.21
N PRO A 780 19.52 -6.52 4.06
CA PRO A 780 19.04 -7.87 4.38
C PRO A 780 17.59 -7.85 4.90
N TYR A 781 16.80 -8.84 4.47
CA TYR A 781 15.39 -9.07 4.85
C TYR A 781 14.40 -7.96 4.48
N GLU A 782 14.85 -6.77 4.06
CA GLU A 782 13.97 -5.69 3.68
C GLU A 782 13.25 -5.96 2.36
N SER A 783 11.97 -5.58 2.32
CA SER A 783 11.11 -5.63 1.15
C SER A 783 11.24 -4.35 0.31
N HIS A 784 10.26 -4.06 -0.56
CA HIS A 784 10.27 -2.86 -1.40
C HIS A 784 10.33 -1.56 -0.58
N GLY A 785 9.60 -1.48 0.54
CA GLY A 785 9.70 -0.40 1.52
C GLY A 785 10.45 -0.88 2.77
N TYR A 786 11.53 -0.19 3.15
CA TYR A 786 12.36 -0.55 4.30
C TYR A 786 11.65 -0.20 5.59
N THR A 787 11.63 -1.11 6.55
CA THR A 787 10.78 -0.99 7.74
C THR A 787 11.53 -1.17 9.06
N ALA A 788 12.60 -2.00 9.08
CA ALA A 788 13.34 -2.25 10.30
C ALA A 788 14.07 -1.00 10.79
N ARG A 789 14.06 -0.77 12.11
CA ARG A 789 14.69 0.41 12.74
C ARG A 789 16.17 0.56 12.33
N GLU A 790 16.89 -0.56 12.27
CA GLU A 790 18.31 -0.61 11.92
C GLU A 790 18.53 -0.24 10.45
N SER A 791 17.75 -0.83 9.53
CA SER A 791 17.82 -0.56 8.10
C SER A 791 17.47 0.89 7.78
N VAL A 792 16.37 1.38 8.37
CA VAL A 792 15.92 2.78 8.19
C VAL A 792 16.98 3.75 8.70
N GLY A 793 17.53 3.50 9.90
CA GLY A 793 18.62 4.32 10.46
C GLY A 793 19.85 4.35 9.58
N HIS A 794 20.26 3.19 9.04
CA HIS A 794 21.38 3.08 8.13
C HIS A 794 21.14 3.84 6.82
N VAL A 795 19.95 3.71 6.22
CA VAL A 795 19.61 4.45 4.99
C VAL A 795 19.61 5.95 5.21
N GLN A 796 19.10 6.43 6.34
CA GLN A 796 19.15 7.85 6.69
C GLN A 796 20.61 8.34 6.83
N TRP A 797 21.47 7.52 7.45
CA TRP A 797 22.90 7.82 7.55
C TRP A 797 23.56 7.86 6.17
N GLU A 798 23.31 6.89 5.31
CA GLU A 798 23.84 6.83 3.94
C GLU A 798 23.44 8.07 3.12
N MET A 799 22.15 8.44 3.17
CA MET A 799 21.66 9.62 2.46
C MET A 799 22.33 10.91 2.97
N SER A 800 22.42 11.08 4.30
CA SER A 800 23.08 12.24 4.93
C SER A 800 24.56 12.32 4.54
N MET A 801 25.29 11.21 4.66
CA MET A 801 26.72 11.14 4.29
C MET A 801 26.93 11.37 2.80
N TRP A 802 26.04 10.87 1.93
CA TRP A 802 26.11 11.08 0.49
C TRP A 802 25.97 12.55 0.12
N LEU A 803 24.96 13.22 0.67
CA LEU A 803 24.77 14.65 0.46
C LEU A 803 25.97 15.46 0.99
N LYS A 804 26.46 15.14 2.19
CA LYS A 804 27.63 15.81 2.77
C LYS A 804 28.87 15.67 1.89
N THR A 805 29.12 14.50 1.32
CA THR A 805 30.29 14.24 0.47
C THR A 805 30.21 15.00 -0.84
N TYR A 806 29.06 15.08 -1.50
CA TYR A 806 28.94 15.60 -2.85
C TYR A 806 28.29 16.98 -2.97
N LEU A 807 27.52 17.41 -1.98
CA LEU A 807 26.98 18.77 -1.90
C LEU A 807 27.73 19.65 -0.88
N GLY A 808 28.59 19.05 -0.04
CA GLY A 808 29.31 19.75 1.02
C GLY A 808 28.49 19.94 2.31
N ASP A 809 29.11 20.61 3.30
CA ASP A 809 28.45 20.97 4.54
C ASP A 809 27.30 21.95 4.26
N PRO A 810 26.08 21.67 4.68
CA PRO A 810 24.93 22.56 4.43
C PRO A 810 25.01 23.90 5.18
N ARG A 811 25.86 24.00 6.20
CA ARG A 811 26.10 25.22 6.99
C ARG A 811 27.33 26.02 6.55
N ALA A 812 28.14 25.43 5.64
CA ALA A 812 29.24 26.17 5.04
C ALA A 812 28.69 27.15 3.97
N PRO A 813 29.28 28.37 3.88
CA PRO A 813 28.88 29.38 2.91
C PRO A 813 29.12 28.94 1.46
#